data_56596ce33ebcbb7158790861ffbbc988
#
_entry.id   56596ce33ebcbb7158790861ffbbc988
#
_cell.length_a   1.000
_cell.length_b   1.000
_cell.length_c   1.000
_cell.angle_alpha   90.00
_cell.angle_beta   90.00
_cell.angle_gamma   90.00
#
_symmetry.space_group_name_H-M   'P 1'
#
loop_
_entity.id
_entity.type
_entity.pdbx_description
1 polymer ?
#
loop_
_entity_poly.entity_id
_entity_poly.type
_entity_poly.pdbx_seq_one_letter_code
_entity_poly.pdbx_strand_id
1 'polypeptide(L)'
;MSFIKQDPHRLVWQQDDRYLWIEAWGENSLRVRSGRHLPMMRNENWALTEEKGDAVAYITYEEKQATLQNGKITAIVNLQGQISFWRNAEKCLLQEFWRQRGEIGEDESAHGQYVSALNLQAREFKPIPGGKYTIKARFEANDGEKLFGMGQYQQPNLDLKGCMLELAQRNSQASVPFLLSNRGYGFLWNNPAVGRVTFAQNGTEWVAEVSEQLDYWVTAGDTPAEISAAYARVTGTPPMMPDYAMGFWQCKLRYRNQQELLEVARGYKQRNLPISVIVIDFFHWPNQGDWMFDLRDWPDPDAMIAELKEMGIELMDSFWPTVDNRTESYREMKENGWLVHTERGLPINMDFLGNTTFFDATHPGAREYVWNKAKRNYYDKGVKLFWLDEAEPEFGVYDYDNYRYYAGPVLEVGNIYPRMYAKTFFDGMTAAGEKQVINLLRCAWAGSQKYGALVWSGDIHSSFRSLRNQFAAGLNMGIAGIPWWTTDIGGFHGGNIHDPKFHELLIRWFQWGVFSPVMRLHGNRDPQVLPEQPYRDGIAQCPTGAPNEVWSYGEETGEILTSCLQLREKLKSYISKIMAETHEKNSPIMRTMFFEFPDQAESWNIYDQYCFGPDLLVAPVMHEGTRSRDVWLPAGETWIDFYTHEHYAGGQTLHHCAPLHQIPVFIREKGKYRQIFPV
;
A
#
# COMPACT_ATOMS: atom_id res chain seq x y z
N MET A 1 6.32 20.40 -38.54
CA MET A 1 5.89 21.26 -37.42
C MET A 1 5.56 20.37 -36.26
N SER A 2 6.13 20.67 -35.08
CA SER A 2 6.07 19.72 -33.96
C SER A 2 4.91 19.98 -32.99
N PHE A 3 4.28 21.15 -33.02
CA PHE A 3 3.17 21.48 -32.10
C PHE A 3 1.85 21.67 -32.82
N ILE A 4 0.77 21.08 -32.25
CA ILE A 4 -0.61 21.21 -32.74
C ILE A 4 -1.35 22.18 -31.80
N LYS A 5 -1.72 23.35 -32.30
CA LYS A 5 -2.31 24.47 -31.54
C LYS A 5 -3.84 24.45 -31.50
N GLN A 6 -4.48 23.27 -31.56
CA GLN A 6 -5.94 23.18 -31.73
C GLN A 6 -6.71 22.94 -30.41
N ASP A 7 -6.00 22.53 -29.35
CA ASP A 7 -6.62 22.23 -28.05
C ASP A 7 -6.19 23.27 -27.00
N PRO A 8 -7.08 24.10 -26.47
CA PRO A 8 -6.72 25.10 -25.45
C PRO A 8 -6.43 24.50 -24.07
N HIS A 9 -6.78 23.24 -23.84
CA HIS A 9 -6.61 22.56 -22.55
C HIS A 9 -5.49 21.53 -22.53
N ARG A 10 -4.85 21.29 -23.69
CA ARG A 10 -3.84 20.26 -23.90
C ARG A 10 -2.70 20.77 -24.77
N LEU A 11 -1.47 20.66 -24.27
CA LEU A 11 -0.30 20.81 -25.11
C LEU A 11 -0.11 19.52 -25.89
N VAL A 12 -0.13 19.63 -27.24
CA VAL A 12 0.04 18.49 -28.14
C VAL A 12 1.32 18.68 -28.96
N TRP A 13 2.23 17.72 -28.85
CA TRP A 13 3.39 17.60 -29.72
C TRP A 13 3.26 16.34 -30.59
N GLN A 14 3.63 16.46 -31.84
CA GLN A 14 3.63 15.36 -32.81
C GLN A 14 4.84 15.45 -33.71
N GLN A 15 5.48 14.33 -33.91
CA GLN A 15 6.50 14.15 -34.96
C GLN A 15 6.35 12.74 -35.53
N ASP A 16 6.08 12.64 -36.84
CA ASP A 16 5.78 11.41 -37.55
C ASP A 16 4.64 10.64 -36.86
N ASP A 17 4.89 9.41 -36.40
CA ASP A 17 3.94 8.56 -35.70
C ASP A 17 3.98 8.73 -34.18
N ARG A 18 4.81 9.64 -33.63
CA ARG A 18 4.96 9.89 -32.20
C ARG A 18 4.06 11.02 -31.74
N TYR A 19 3.33 10.78 -30.67
CA TYR A 19 2.41 11.72 -30.04
C TYR A 19 2.78 11.94 -28.58
N LEU A 20 2.64 13.17 -28.12
CA LEU A 20 2.78 13.58 -26.74
C LEU A 20 1.64 14.52 -26.38
N TRP A 21 0.93 14.20 -25.30
CA TRP A 21 -0.12 15.02 -24.70
C TRP A 21 0.25 15.39 -23.29
N ILE A 22 0.20 16.67 -22.94
CA ILE A 22 0.35 17.17 -21.58
C ILE A 22 -0.91 17.94 -21.23
N GLU A 23 -1.52 17.61 -20.10
CA GLU A 23 -2.78 18.19 -19.62
C GLU A 23 -2.64 18.60 -18.16
N ALA A 24 -3.25 19.72 -17.76
CA ALA A 24 -3.44 20.04 -16.36
C ALA A 24 -4.41 19.01 -15.74
N TRP A 25 -4.03 18.41 -14.60
CA TRP A 25 -4.81 17.37 -13.92
C TRP A 25 -4.65 17.46 -12.41
N GLY A 26 -5.57 18.16 -11.76
CA GLY A 26 -5.45 18.60 -10.38
C GLY A 26 -4.63 19.89 -10.25
N GLU A 27 -4.69 20.51 -9.10
CA GLU A 27 -3.94 21.71 -8.79
C GLU A 27 -2.42 21.45 -8.76
N ASN A 28 -1.61 22.33 -9.32
CA ASN A 28 -0.15 22.22 -9.39
C ASN A 28 0.35 20.90 -10.03
N SER A 29 -0.42 20.33 -10.94
CA SER A 29 -0.19 18.95 -11.40
C SER A 29 -0.46 18.80 -12.88
N LEU A 30 0.28 17.88 -13.53
CA LEU A 30 0.21 17.61 -14.95
C LEU A 30 0.13 16.10 -15.20
N ARG A 31 -0.70 15.69 -16.15
CA ARG A 31 -0.72 14.33 -16.70
C ARG A 31 -0.02 14.32 -18.06
N VAL A 32 0.86 13.36 -18.26
CA VAL A 32 1.59 13.16 -19.51
C VAL A 32 1.22 11.81 -20.11
N ARG A 33 0.81 11.83 -21.36
CA ARG A 33 0.56 10.63 -22.15
C ARG A 33 1.35 10.68 -23.44
N SER A 34 1.91 9.56 -23.85
CA SER A 34 2.66 9.45 -25.10
C SER A 34 2.41 8.10 -25.76
N GLY A 35 2.36 8.08 -27.09
CA GLY A 35 2.14 6.88 -27.87
C GLY A 35 2.75 7.00 -29.26
N ARG A 36 2.78 5.86 -29.98
CA ARG A 36 3.33 5.77 -31.35
C ARG A 36 2.27 6.03 -32.42
N HIS A 37 0.98 5.89 -32.08
CA HIS A 37 -0.09 6.01 -33.04
C HIS A 37 -1.33 6.59 -32.38
N LEU A 38 -1.95 7.62 -32.98
CA LEU A 38 -3.09 8.32 -32.39
C LEU A 38 -4.25 7.39 -31.97
N PRO A 39 -4.67 6.38 -32.75
CA PRO A 39 -5.70 5.44 -32.34
C PRO A 39 -5.36 4.58 -31.13
N MET A 40 -4.09 4.51 -30.72
CA MET A 40 -3.65 3.81 -29.49
C MET A 40 -3.69 4.71 -28.26
N MET A 41 -3.93 6.01 -28.43
CA MET A 41 -4.05 6.94 -27.30
C MET A 41 -5.40 6.75 -26.64
N ARG A 42 -5.37 6.10 -25.46
CA ARG A 42 -6.55 5.72 -24.68
C ARG A 42 -6.94 6.79 -23.69
N ASN A 43 -8.19 6.75 -23.25
CA ASN A 43 -8.75 7.67 -22.27
C ASN A 43 -8.96 7.06 -20.88
N GLU A 44 -8.48 5.82 -20.67
CA GLU A 44 -8.52 5.21 -19.33
C GLU A 44 -7.75 6.07 -18.34
N ASN A 45 -8.37 6.33 -17.21
CA ASN A 45 -7.78 7.16 -16.16
C ASN A 45 -6.97 6.35 -15.13
N TRP A 46 -7.16 5.02 -15.11
CA TRP A 46 -6.51 4.09 -14.18
C TRP A 46 -6.67 4.52 -12.71
N ALA A 47 -5.58 5.00 -12.09
CA ALA A 47 -5.63 5.48 -10.71
C ALA A 47 -6.29 6.86 -10.58
N LEU A 48 -6.21 7.68 -11.61
CA LEU A 48 -6.69 9.06 -11.59
C LEU A 48 -8.23 9.11 -11.62
N THR A 49 -8.81 10.08 -10.93
CA THR A 49 -10.25 10.37 -11.00
C THR A 49 -10.59 11.11 -12.30
N GLU A 50 -11.87 11.05 -12.72
CA GLU A 50 -12.34 11.79 -13.89
C GLU A 50 -12.35 13.31 -13.65
N GLU A 51 -12.55 13.72 -12.40
CA GLU A 51 -12.55 15.12 -11.99
C GLU A 51 -11.13 15.67 -12.03
N LYS A 52 -10.89 16.62 -12.92
CA LYS A 52 -9.61 17.31 -13.05
C LYS A 52 -9.40 18.39 -11.98
N GLY A 53 -10.41 18.65 -11.14
CA GLY A 53 -10.40 19.71 -10.13
C GLY A 53 -10.25 21.10 -10.73
N ASP A 54 -9.70 22.04 -9.97
CA ASP A 54 -9.45 23.43 -10.38
C ASP A 54 -8.21 23.58 -11.28
N ALA A 55 -7.93 22.58 -12.11
CA ALA A 55 -6.78 22.57 -13.00
C ALA A 55 -6.93 23.63 -14.10
N VAL A 56 -5.97 24.53 -14.21
CA VAL A 56 -5.95 25.59 -15.23
C VAL A 56 -4.67 25.49 -16.06
N ALA A 57 -4.84 25.23 -17.36
CA ALA A 57 -3.71 25.14 -18.28
C ALA A 57 -3.46 26.49 -18.96
N TYR A 58 -2.26 27.05 -18.77
CA TYR A 58 -1.74 28.18 -19.55
C TYR A 58 -0.71 27.67 -20.53
N ILE A 59 -1.04 27.65 -21.82
CA ILE A 59 -0.17 27.12 -22.86
C ILE A 59 0.43 28.26 -23.66
N THR A 60 1.77 28.29 -23.76
CA THR A 60 2.52 29.25 -24.56
C THR A 60 3.33 28.50 -25.62
N TYR A 61 3.37 29.04 -26.83
CA TYR A 61 4.13 28.51 -27.96
C TYR A 61 5.17 29.54 -28.40
N GLU A 62 6.42 29.13 -28.35
CA GLU A 62 7.58 29.91 -28.80
C GLU A 62 8.20 29.26 -30.03
N GLU A 63 9.22 29.88 -30.60
CA GLU A 63 9.87 29.37 -31.80
C GLU A 63 10.53 27.99 -31.61
N LYS A 64 11.16 27.77 -30.45
CA LYS A 64 11.95 26.58 -30.17
C LYS A 64 11.31 25.63 -29.13
N GLN A 65 10.24 26.04 -28.46
CA GLN A 65 9.62 25.27 -27.38
C GLN A 65 8.15 25.64 -27.21
N ALA A 66 7.44 24.79 -26.45
CA ALA A 66 6.13 25.12 -25.91
C ALA A 66 6.10 24.85 -24.40
N THR A 67 5.32 25.64 -23.67
CA THR A 67 5.17 25.49 -22.22
C THR A 67 3.71 25.26 -21.87
N LEU A 68 3.47 24.43 -20.83
CA LEU A 68 2.18 24.34 -20.15
C LEU A 68 2.40 24.56 -18.67
N GLN A 69 1.77 25.59 -18.13
CA GLN A 69 1.81 25.94 -16.71
C GLN A 69 0.46 25.62 -16.06
N ASN A 70 0.51 25.01 -14.87
CA ASN A 70 -0.64 24.82 -13.97
C ASN A 70 -0.20 25.09 -12.54
N GLY A 71 -0.53 26.27 -12.02
CA GLY A 71 -0.09 26.71 -10.69
C GLY A 71 1.44 26.72 -10.55
N LYS A 72 1.96 25.97 -9.59
CA LYS A 72 3.40 25.90 -9.28
C LYS A 72 4.22 25.08 -10.28
N ILE A 73 3.59 24.25 -11.15
CA ILE A 73 4.32 23.39 -12.09
C ILE A 73 4.25 23.92 -13.51
N THR A 74 5.37 23.84 -14.21
CA THR A 74 5.50 24.16 -15.64
C THR A 74 6.19 23.02 -16.35
N ALA A 75 5.57 22.45 -17.39
CA ALA A 75 6.23 21.59 -18.35
C ALA A 75 6.77 22.41 -19.52
N ILE A 76 8.02 22.22 -19.87
CA ILE A 76 8.67 22.80 -21.06
C ILE A 76 8.95 21.65 -22.04
N VAL A 77 8.49 21.79 -23.27
CA VAL A 77 8.68 20.79 -24.34
C VAL A 77 9.46 21.46 -25.47
N ASN A 78 10.62 20.91 -25.81
CA ASN A 78 11.41 21.41 -26.95
C ASN A 78 10.90 20.87 -28.29
N LEU A 79 11.49 21.30 -29.40
CA LEU A 79 11.08 20.89 -30.76
C LEU A 79 11.21 19.37 -30.99
N GLN A 80 12.12 18.70 -30.31
CA GLN A 80 12.32 17.26 -30.36
C GLN A 80 11.33 16.48 -29.49
N GLY A 81 10.49 17.20 -28.70
CA GLY A 81 9.50 16.60 -27.81
C GLY A 81 10.04 16.17 -26.45
N GLN A 82 11.25 16.56 -26.07
CA GLN A 82 11.81 16.33 -24.74
C GLN A 82 11.13 17.22 -23.71
N ILE A 83 10.82 16.67 -22.54
CA ILE A 83 10.10 17.36 -21.46
C ILE A 83 11.04 17.64 -20.29
N SER A 84 10.90 18.82 -19.73
CA SER A 84 11.40 19.16 -18.39
C SER A 84 10.29 19.79 -17.55
N PHE A 85 10.27 19.48 -16.24
CA PHE A 85 9.31 20.00 -15.27
C PHE A 85 9.99 20.94 -14.32
N TRP A 86 9.39 22.09 -14.11
CA TRP A 86 9.94 23.17 -13.33
C TRP A 86 8.96 23.64 -12.25
N ARG A 87 9.45 24.02 -11.09
CA ARG A 87 8.67 24.67 -10.05
C ARG A 87 8.89 26.18 -10.15
N ASN A 88 7.78 26.94 -10.29
CA ASN A 88 7.77 28.39 -10.43
C ASN A 88 8.70 28.93 -11.54
N ALA A 89 8.97 28.10 -12.58
CA ALA A 89 9.92 28.38 -13.66
C ALA A 89 11.39 28.63 -13.23
N GLU A 90 11.73 28.37 -11.97
CA GLU A 90 13.06 28.64 -11.40
C GLU A 90 13.86 27.37 -11.11
N LYS A 91 13.21 26.35 -10.55
CA LYS A 91 13.85 25.11 -10.14
C LYS A 91 13.44 23.94 -11.01
N CYS A 92 14.38 23.36 -11.76
CA CYS A 92 14.14 22.11 -12.47
C CYS A 92 13.91 20.95 -11.46
N LEU A 93 12.76 20.33 -11.54
CA LEU A 93 12.34 19.21 -10.69
C LEU A 93 12.73 17.88 -11.28
N LEU A 94 12.38 17.68 -12.55
CA LEU A 94 12.52 16.43 -13.28
C LEU A 94 12.72 16.74 -14.76
N GLN A 95 13.65 16.03 -15.40
CA GLN A 95 13.95 16.23 -16.82
C GLN A 95 14.11 14.86 -17.49
N GLU A 96 13.56 14.71 -18.68
CA GLU A 96 13.77 13.51 -19.49
C GLU A 96 15.24 13.31 -19.86
N PHE A 97 15.72 12.08 -19.69
CA PHE A 97 17.07 11.64 -20.09
C PHE A 97 17.08 11.38 -21.59
N TRP A 98 17.84 12.19 -22.32
CA TRP A 98 17.90 12.08 -23.77
C TRP A 98 19.34 12.06 -24.26
N ARG A 99 19.70 11.04 -25.02
CA ARG A 99 21.00 10.89 -25.69
C ARG A 99 20.72 10.62 -27.15
N GLN A 100 20.41 11.67 -27.88
CA GLN A 100 20.09 11.57 -29.31
C GLN A 100 21.23 12.11 -30.14
N ARG A 101 21.51 11.44 -31.27
CA ARG A 101 22.33 11.99 -32.34
C ARG A 101 21.54 13.11 -33.02
N GLY A 102 21.90 14.33 -32.81
CA GLY A 102 21.36 15.53 -33.43
C GLY A 102 22.44 16.33 -34.11
N GLU A 103 22.06 17.31 -34.92
CA GLU A 103 22.99 18.32 -35.35
C GLU A 103 23.50 19.06 -34.11
N ILE A 104 24.82 19.14 -33.97
CA ILE A 104 25.47 19.89 -32.91
C ILE A 104 25.21 21.36 -33.24
N GLY A 105 24.22 21.96 -32.60
CA GLY A 105 24.03 23.41 -32.67
C GLY A 105 25.16 24.11 -31.93
N GLU A 106 25.46 25.34 -32.30
CA GLU A 106 26.47 26.19 -31.65
C GLU A 106 26.12 26.59 -30.21
N ASP A 107 25.00 26.11 -29.67
CA ASP A 107 24.51 26.44 -28.35
C ASP A 107 25.08 25.48 -27.28
N GLU A 108 26.05 25.99 -26.53
CA GLU A 108 26.69 25.29 -25.43
C GLU A 108 25.71 24.85 -24.29
N SER A 109 24.52 25.41 -24.19
CA SER A 109 23.51 25.02 -23.20
C SER A 109 22.92 23.63 -23.42
N ALA A 110 23.09 23.06 -24.61
CA ALA A 110 22.70 21.68 -24.96
C ALA A 110 23.75 20.61 -24.63
N HIS A 111 24.87 20.97 -24.04
CA HIS A 111 26.08 20.16 -23.90
C HIS A 111 25.93 18.86 -23.14
N GLY A 112 25.07 18.77 -22.14
CA GLY A 112 24.84 17.54 -21.41
C GLY A 112 24.26 16.38 -22.25
N GLN A 113 23.77 16.68 -23.46
CA GLN A 113 22.98 15.75 -24.27
C GLN A 113 23.77 15.11 -25.44
N TYR A 114 24.90 15.69 -25.85
CA TYR A 114 25.64 15.31 -27.07
C TYR A 114 27.08 14.85 -26.82
N VAL A 115 27.25 14.00 -25.79
CA VAL A 115 28.60 13.49 -25.47
C VAL A 115 29.08 12.38 -26.42
N SER A 116 28.18 11.79 -27.23
CA SER A 116 28.51 10.71 -28.16
C SER A 116 27.40 10.48 -29.19
N ALA A 117 27.63 9.55 -30.11
CA ALA A 117 26.65 9.12 -31.14
C ALA A 117 25.57 8.17 -30.56
N LEU A 118 25.39 8.09 -29.27
CA LEU A 118 24.33 7.30 -28.66
C LEU A 118 22.95 7.80 -29.11
N ASN A 119 22.08 6.85 -29.45
CA ASN A 119 20.70 7.13 -29.80
C ASN A 119 19.78 6.50 -28.74
N LEU A 120 19.72 7.10 -27.54
CA LEU A 120 18.85 6.72 -26.46
C LEU A 120 17.73 7.73 -26.32
N GLN A 121 16.51 7.29 -26.54
CA GLN A 121 15.33 8.13 -26.41
C GLN A 121 14.85 8.15 -24.94
N ALA A 122 14.33 9.28 -24.50
CA ALA A 122 13.70 9.39 -23.19
C ALA A 122 12.47 8.49 -23.09
N ARG A 123 11.70 8.40 -24.17
CA ARG A 123 10.52 7.53 -24.32
C ARG A 123 10.77 6.55 -25.44
N GLU A 124 10.96 5.28 -25.08
CA GLU A 124 11.22 4.20 -26.01
C GLU A 124 10.01 3.27 -26.11
N PHE A 125 9.57 2.98 -27.31
CA PHE A 125 8.47 2.06 -27.63
C PHE A 125 9.04 0.93 -28.48
N LYS A 126 9.36 -0.20 -27.82
CA LYS A 126 9.89 -1.40 -28.50
C LYS A 126 8.71 -2.29 -28.89
N PRO A 127 8.44 -2.50 -30.18
CA PRO A 127 7.36 -3.38 -30.62
C PRO A 127 7.54 -4.82 -30.13
N ILE A 128 6.44 -5.42 -29.70
CA ILE A 128 6.37 -6.82 -29.30
C ILE A 128 5.27 -7.56 -30.09
N PRO A 129 5.30 -8.90 -30.15
CA PRO A 129 4.23 -9.67 -30.75
C PRO A 129 2.86 -9.28 -30.19
N GLY A 130 1.84 -9.17 -31.05
CA GLY A 130 0.49 -8.76 -30.63
C GLY A 130 0.19 -7.27 -30.84
N GLY A 131 1.12 -6.48 -31.40
CA GLY A 131 0.89 -5.10 -31.83
C GLY A 131 1.01 -4.04 -30.72
N LYS A 132 1.52 -4.42 -29.54
CA LYS A 132 1.80 -3.52 -28.41
C LYS A 132 3.29 -3.27 -28.26
N TYR A 133 3.68 -2.63 -27.17
CA TYR A 133 5.05 -2.21 -26.91
C TYR A 133 5.51 -2.58 -25.50
N THR A 134 6.79 -2.91 -25.35
CA THR A 134 7.51 -2.65 -24.11
C THR A 134 7.85 -1.16 -24.12
N ILE A 135 7.42 -0.45 -23.08
CA ILE A 135 7.60 1.01 -22.97
C ILE A 135 8.64 1.32 -21.90
N LYS A 136 9.57 2.23 -22.22
CA LYS A 136 10.52 2.78 -21.25
C LYS A 136 10.41 4.30 -21.19
N ALA A 137 10.48 4.82 -19.98
CA ALA A 137 10.63 6.26 -19.72
C ALA A 137 11.89 6.49 -18.90
N ARG A 138 12.76 7.40 -19.34
CA ARG A 138 14.04 7.70 -18.69
C ARG A 138 14.11 9.16 -18.28
N PHE A 139 14.62 9.39 -17.06
CA PHE A 139 14.82 10.72 -16.50
C PHE A 139 16.25 10.88 -16.02
N GLU A 140 16.76 12.11 -16.11
CA GLU A 140 18.07 12.47 -15.59
C GLU A 140 18.11 12.25 -14.06
N ALA A 141 19.28 11.91 -13.55
CA ALA A 141 19.53 11.94 -12.12
C ALA A 141 19.74 13.37 -11.64
N ASN A 142 19.28 13.63 -10.42
CA ASN A 142 19.55 14.88 -9.71
C ASN A 142 20.51 14.60 -8.54
N ASP A 143 21.50 15.45 -8.36
CA ASP A 143 22.45 15.33 -7.26
C ASP A 143 21.75 15.47 -5.90
N GLY A 144 22.09 14.59 -4.95
CA GLY A 144 21.52 14.57 -3.61
C GLY A 144 20.03 14.30 -3.53
N GLU A 145 19.43 13.82 -4.62
CA GLU A 145 18.01 13.46 -4.64
C GLU A 145 17.74 12.21 -3.82
N LYS A 146 16.69 12.28 -3.01
CA LYS A 146 16.12 11.21 -2.21
C LYS A 146 14.71 10.91 -2.69
N LEU A 147 14.37 9.63 -2.75
CA LEU A 147 13.11 9.13 -3.31
C LEU A 147 12.42 8.22 -2.32
N PHE A 148 11.13 8.45 -2.08
CA PHE A 148 10.34 7.73 -1.08
C PHE A 148 8.99 7.31 -1.67
N GLY A 149 8.35 6.29 -1.07
CA GLY A 149 7.04 5.82 -1.53
C GLY A 149 7.11 4.47 -2.22
N MET A 150 6.45 4.30 -3.36
CA MET A 150 6.39 3.09 -4.18
C MET A 150 5.65 1.90 -3.56
N GLY A 151 5.20 1.99 -2.32
CA GLY A 151 4.49 0.93 -1.63
C GLY A 151 5.37 0.09 -0.70
N GLN A 152 5.05 -1.19 -0.58
CA GLN A 152 5.67 -2.14 0.35
C GLN A 152 6.62 -3.07 -0.38
N TYR A 153 7.90 -3.06 0.04
CA TYR A 153 8.93 -3.96 -0.46
C TYR A 153 9.73 -4.55 0.70
N GLN A 154 10.21 -5.79 0.55
CA GLN A 154 10.89 -6.52 1.63
C GLN A 154 12.38 -6.14 1.71
N GLN A 155 12.66 -4.89 2.04
CA GLN A 155 14.01 -4.34 2.16
C GLN A 155 14.00 -3.15 3.16
N PRO A 156 15.13 -2.88 3.86
CA PRO A 156 15.14 -1.89 4.95
C PRO A 156 15.33 -0.43 4.49
N ASN A 157 15.42 -0.16 3.18
CA ASN A 157 15.71 1.17 2.67
C ASN A 157 14.42 2.00 2.64
N LEU A 158 14.38 3.08 3.40
CA LEU A 158 13.32 4.07 3.31
C LEU A 158 13.55 4.99 2.09
N ASP A 159 14.78 5.50 1.91
CA ASP A 159 15.21 6.16 0.68
C ASP A 159 15.49 5.11 -0.40
N LEU A 160 14.79 5.22 -1.52
CA LEU A 160 14.82 4.28 -2.62
C LEU A 160 15.88 4.61 -3.69
N LYS A 161 16.65 5.69 -3.52
CA LYS A 161 17.75 6.03 -4.43
C LYS A 161 18.79 4.89 -4.44
N GLY A 162 19.12 4.40 -5.61
CA GLY A 162 19.98 3.22 -5.81
C GLY A 162 19.23 1.88 -5.86
N CYS A 163 17.92 1.85 -5.63
CA CYS A 163 17.11 0.63 -5.68
C CYS A 163 16.58 0.35 -7.09
N MET A 164 16.39 -0.94 -7.37
CA MET A 164 15.52 -1.45 -8.44
C MET A 164 14.31 -2.13 -7.81
N LEU A 165 13.11 -1.76 -8.26
CA LEU A 165 11.86 -2.31 -7.77
C LEU A 165 11.09 -2.97 -8.91
N GLU A 166 10.56 -4.16 -8.68
CA GLU A 166 9.58 -4.77 -9.56
C GLU A 166 8.24 -4.06 -9.42
N LEU A 167 7.57 -3.77 -10.52
CA LEU A 167 6.21 -3.24 -10.55
C LEU A 167 5.24 -4.40 -10.78
N ALA A 168 5.06 -5.21 -9.76
CA ALA A 168 4.14 -6.34 -9.73
C ALA A 168 3.67 -6.58 -8.29
N GLN A 169 2.52 -7.23 -8.16
CA GLN A 169 2.02 -7.65 -6.86
C GLN A 169 2.54 -9.06 -6.54
N ARG A 170 3.05 -9.26 -5.33
CA ARG A 170 3.49 -10.55 -4.80
C ARG A 170 3.16 -10.65 -3.32
N ASN A 171 3.11 -11.85 -2.78
CA ASN A 171 3.04 -12.02 -1.33
C ASN A 171 4.18 -11.25 -0.64
N SER A 172 3.83 -10.44 0.36
CA SER A 172 4.70 -9.51 1.09
C SER A 172 5.20 -8.30 0.27
N GLN A 173 4.75 -8.11 -0.97
CA GLN A 173 5.07 -6.95 -1.81
C GLN A 173 3.79 -6.31 -2.36
N ALA A 174 3.61 -5.03 -2.10
CA ALA A 174 2.52 -4.23 -2.67
C ALA A 174 3.11 -3.10 -3.50
N SER A 175 2.96 -3.16 -4.83
CA SER A 175 3.47 -2.16 -5.76
C SER A 175 2.45 -1.04 -5.95
N VAL A 176 2.73 0.13 -5.38
CA VAL A 176 1.93 1.35 -5.49
C VAL A 176 2.80 2.44 -6.11
N PRO A 177 2.77 2.65 -7.43
CA PRO A 177 3.83 3.33 -8.17
C PRO A 177 3.76 4.87 -8.07
N PHE A 178 3.67 5.39 -6.85
CA PHE A 178 3.79 6.80 -6.52
C PHE A 178 5.05 7.05 -5.70
N LEU A 179 5.87 7.98 -6.14
CA LEU A 179 7.05 8.44 -5.43
C LEU A 179 6.95 9.91 -5.03
N LEU A 180 7.65 10.27 -3.95
CA LEU A 180 7.88 11.61 -3.47
C LEU A 180 9.38 11.90 -3.46
N SER A 181 9.79 13.03 -4.03
CA SER A 181 11.18 13.49 -4.06
C SER A 181 11.42 14.65 -3.09
N ASN A 182 12.59 14.65 -2.42
CA ASN A 182 13.05 15.78 -1.62
C ASN A 182 13.27 17.08 -2.43
N ARG A 183 13.17 17.00 -3.75
CA ARG A 183 13.22 18.19 -4.63
C ARG A 183 11.92 18.97 -4.69
N GLY A 184 10.82 18.44 -4.12
CA GLY A 184 9.51 19.09 -4.06
C GLY A 184 8.61 18.71 -5.23
N TYR A 185 8.65 17.44 -5.65
CA TYR A 185 7.69 16.88 -6.59
C TYR A 185 7.21 15.49 -6.17
N GLY A 186 6.01 15.12 -6.64
CA GLY A 186 5.48 13.78 -6.63
C GLY A 186 5.31 13.25 -8.06
N PHE A 187 5.50 11.95 -8.25
CA PHE A 187 5.38 11.28 -9.54
C PHE A 187 4.57 9.99 -9.41
N LEU A 188 3.52 9.85 -10.21
CA LEU A 188 2.73 8.62 -10.32
C LEU A 188 2.95 7.98 -11.70
N TRP A 189 3.47 6.77 -11.72
CA TRP A 189 3.44 5.92 -12.91
C TRP A 189 2.03 5.35 -13.07
N ASN A 190 1.19 6.02 -13.87
CA ASN A 190 -0.23 5.69 -14.04
C ASN A 190 -0.42 4.58 -15.08
N ASN A 191 0.35 3.51 -14.97
CA ASN A 191 0.35 2.37 -15.88
C ASN A 191 0.26 1.07 -15.07
N PRO A 192 -0.81 0.27 -15.21
CA PRO A 192 -1.01 -0.95 -14.43
C PRO A 192 -0.22 -2.16 -14.95
N ALA A 193 0.60 -2.00 -15.97
CA ALA A 193 1.43 -3.08 -16.51
C ALA A 193 2.42 -3.60 -15.48
N VAL A 194 2.70 -4.89 -15.55
CA VAL A 194 3.86 -5.49 -14.89
C VAL A 194 5.13 -4.89 -15.50
N GLY A 195 6.12 -4.59 -14.66
CA GLY A 195 7.34 -3.96 -15.12
C GLY A 195 8.36 -3.76 -14.00
N ARG A 196 9.14 -2.72 -14.11
CA ARG A 196 10.13 -2.36 -13.09
C ARG A 196 10.47 -0.87 -13.14
N VAL A 197 11.03 -0.39 -12.05
CA VAL A 197 11.69 0.92 -12.01
C VAL A 197 13.10 0.76 -11.43
N THR A 198 14.04 1.51 -11.96
CA THR A 198 15.43 1.59 -11.46
C THR A 198 15.75 3.03 -11.13
N PHE A 199 16.06 3.30 -9.86
CA PHE A 199 16.46 4.61 -9.34
C PHE A 199 17.99 4.69 -9.23
N ALA A 200 18.69 4.54 -10.36
CA ALA A 200 20.16 4.54 -10.37
C ALA A 200 20.75 5.93 -10.07
N GLN A 201 22.03 5.96 -9.69
CA GLN A 201 22.74 7.22 -9.41
C GLN A 201 22.87 8.12 -10.64
N ASN A 202 22.87 7.54 -11.84
CA ASN A 202 23.06 8.23 -13.11
C ASN A 202 21.77 8.39 -13.93
N GLY A 203 20.62 8.01 -13.43
CA GLY A 203 19.33 8.17 -14.10
C GLY A 203 18.25 7.28 -13.51
N THR A 204 17.01 7.59 -13.85
CA THR A 204 15.84 6.77 -13.47
C THR A 204 15.23 6.16 -14.74
N GLU A 205 14.96 4.85 -14.72
CA GLU A 205 14.28 4.16 -15.82
C GLU A 205 13.02 3.45 -15.31
N TRP A 206 11.86 3.79 -15.89
CA TRP A 206 10.59 3.11 -15.72
C TRP A 206 10.33 2.20 -16.91
N VAL A 207 9.87 0.98 -16.67
CA VAL A 207 9.56 -0.01 -17.73
C VAL A 207 8.17 -0.59 -17.49
N ALA A 208 7.32 -0.54 -18.54
CA ALA A 208 6.11 -1.35 -18.65
C ALA A 208 6.39 -2.47 -19.67
N GLU A 209 6.22 -3.73 -19.28
CA GLU A 209 6.52 -4.87 -20.15
C GLU A 209 5.57 -4.93 -21.36
N VAL A 210 4.29 -4.64 -21.16
CA VAL A 210 3.28 -4.58 -22.22
C VAL A 210 2.39 -3.36 -22.02
N SER A 211 2.37 -2.45 -22.99
CA SER A 211 1.44 -1.32 -22.96
C SER A 211 1.25 -0.71 -24.35
N GLU A 212 0.17 0.03 -24.57
CA GLU A 212 -0.09 0.77 -25.78
C GLU A 212 0.38 2.22 -25.68
N GLN A 213 0.35 2.80 -24.46
CA GLN A 213 0.76 4.18 -24.20
C GLN A 213 1.55 4.32 -22.92
N LEU A 214 2.40 5.32 -22.88
CA LEU A 214 2.98 5.88 -21.67
C LEU A 214 1.93 6.76 -20.99
N ASP A 215 1.80 6.64 -19.66
CA ASP A 215 0.93 7.48 -18.86
C ASP A 215 1.57 7.70 -17.49
N TYR A 216 1.79 8.96 -17.11
CA TYR A 216 2.24 9.33 -15.78
C TYR A 216 1.71 10.70 -15.37
N TRP A 217 1.71 10.95 -14.09
CA TRP A 217 1.26 12.19 -13.49
C TRP A 217 2.35 12.76 -12.59
N VAL A 218 2.54 14.09 -12.63
CA VAL A 218 3.55 14.81 -11.85
C VAL A 218 2.91 16.00 -11.15
N THR A 219 3.26 16.21 -9.89
CA THR A 219 2.84 17.39 -9.11
C THR A 219 4.04 18.10 -8.51
N ALA A 220 3.93 19.42 -8.30
CA ALA A 220 4.89 20.22 -7.56
C ALA A 220 4.28 20.74 -6.26
N GLY A 221 5.08 20.75 -5.18
CA GLY A 221 4.66 21.27 -3.89
C GLY A 221 5.85 21.82 -3.10
N ASP A 222 5.56 22.68 -2.13
CA ASP A 222 6.58 23.26 -1.25
C ASP A 222 6.89 22.31 -0.09
N THR A 223 5.92 21.46 0.28
CA THR A 223 6.03 20.47 1.36
C THR A 223 5.56 19.08 0.92
N PRO A 224 6.03 18.00 1.56
CA PRO A 224 5.50 16.65 1.36
C PRO A 224 3.99 16.57 1.58
N ALA A 225 3.45 17.32 2.53
CA ALA A 225 2.01 17.36 2.81
C ALA A 225 1.20 17.94 1.65
N GLU A 226 1.68 19.01 0.99
CA GLU A 226 1.05 19.55 -0.22
C GLU A 226 1.05 18.55 -1.37
N ILE A 227 2.17 17.84 -1.57
CA ILE A 227 2.32 16.81 -2.60
C ILE A 227 1.35 15.65 -2.34
N SER A 228 1.29 15.14 -1.11
CA SER A 228 0.34 14.08 -0.71
C SER A 228 -1.11 14.52 -0.90
N ALA A 229 -1.46 15.75 -0.54
CA ALA A 229 -2.80 16.29 -0.73
C ALA A 229 -3.17 16.44 -2.22
N ALA A 230 -2.23 16.87 -3.06
CA ALA A 230 -2.44 16.93 -4.52
C ALA A 230 -2.69 15.53 -5.11
N TYR A 231 -1.90 14.54 -4.69
CA TYR A 231 -2.08 13.14 -5.09
C TYR A 231 -3.43 12.58 -4.63
N ALA A 232 -3.83 12.85 -3.39
CA ALA A 232 -5.12 12.42 -2.85
C ALA A 232 -6.32 12.99 -3.63
N ARG A 233 -6.27 14.26 -4.03
CA ARG A 233 -7.35 14.90 -4.81
C ARG A 233 -7.61 14.20 -6.14
N VAL A 234 -6.58 13.64 -6.77
CA VAL A 234 -6.70 12.98 -8.08
C VAL A 234 -6.82 11.47 -8.01
N THR A 235 -6.65 10.85 -6.84
CA THR A 235 -6.77 9.38 -6.67
C THR A 235 -7.82 8.97 -5.64
N GLY A 236 -8.33 9.91 -4.86
CA GLY A 236 -9.32 9.71 -3.81
C GLY A 236 -8.70 9.53 -2.41
N THR A 237 -9.56 9.65 -1.40
CA THR A 237 -9.22 9.46 0.02
C THR A 237 -9.91 8.21 0.58
N PRO A 238 -9.41 7.61 1.67
CA PRO A 238 -10.08 6.48 2.30
C PRO A 238 -11.40 6.91 2.94
N PRO A 239 -12.36 5.98 3.15
CA PRO A 239 -13.52 6.23 4.00
C PRO A 239 -13.11 6.64 5.41
N MET A 240 -14.06 7.13 6.23
CA MET A 240 -13.77 7.31 7.64
C MET A 240 -13.64 5.95 8.33
N MET A 241 -12.58 5.74 9.10
CA MET A 241 -12.36 4.49 9.84
C MET A 241 -13.39 4.36 10.97
N PRO A 242 -14.07 3.23 11.11
CA PRO A 242 -14.98 3.00 12.23
C PRO A 242 -14.22 2.87 13.56
N ASP A 243 -14.85 3.30 14.65
CA ASP A 243 -14.22 3.38 15.98
C ASP A 243 -13.69 2.03 16.49
N TYR A 244 -14.41 0.93 16.23
CA TYR A 244 -13.95 -0.40 16.64
C TYR A 244 -12.64 -0.80 15.99
N ALA A 245 -12.37 -0.37 14.74
CA ALA A 245 -11.17 -0.73 14.02
C ALA A 245 -9.89 -0.09 14.59
N MET A 246 -10.02 0.96 15.39
CA MET A 246 -8.89 1.65 16.04
C MET A 246 -8.35 0.91 17.28
N GLY A 247 -9.07 -0.08 17.78
CA GLY A 247 -8.68 -0.94 18.90
C GLY A 247 -7.74 -2.08 18.49
N PHE A 248 -7.69 -3.10 19.34
CA PHE A 248 -6.86 -4.28 19.13
C PHE A 248 -7.62 -5.37 18.36
N TRP A 249 -6.93 -6.01 17.40
CA TRP A 249 -7.42 -7.12 16.59
C TRP A 249 -6.66 -8.40 16.93
N GLN A 250 -7.41 -9.44 17.33
CA GLN A 250 -6.87 -10.76 17.65
C GLN A 250 -7.05 -11.72 16.49
N CYS A 251 -5.97 -12.35 16.08
CA CYS A 251 -5.95 -13.39 15.06
C CYS A 251 -4.87 -14.44 15.33
N LYS A 252 -4.99 -15.59 14.71
CA LYS A 252 -3.94 -16.58 14.54
C LYS A 252 -4.20 -17.42 13.28
N LEU A 253 -3.22 -18.07 12.75
CA LEU A 253 -3.38 -19.17 11.81
C LEU A 253 -3.55 -20.44 12.63
N ARG A 254 -4.72 -21.03 12.71
CA ARG A 254 -6.09 -20.56 12.48
C ARG A 254 -6.98 -21.04 13.64
N TYR A 255 -8.06 -20.38 13.92
CA TYR A 255 -9.12 -20.95 14.74
C TYR A 255 -9.82 -22.03 13.92
N ARG A 256 -9.87 -23.26 14.44
CA ARG A 256 -10.35 -24.44 13.71
C ARG A 256 -11.86 -24.53 13.67
N ASN A 257 -12.53 -23.96 14.69
CA ASN A 257 -13.97 -24.07 14.85
C ASN A 257 -14.54 -22.94 15.71
N GLN A 258 -15.85 -22.87 15.74
CA GLN A 258 -16.63 -21.86 16.48
C GLN A 258 -16.34 -21.85 17.99
N GLN A 259 -16.17 -23.03 18.59
CA GLN A 259 -15.89 -23.14 20.02
C GLN A 259 -14.53 -22.54 20.37
N GLU A 260 -13.47 -22.86 19.65
CA GLU A 260 -12.11 -22.33 19.86
C GLU A 260 -12.10 -20.80 19.74
N LEU A 261 -12.77 -20.24 18.76
CA LEU A 261 -12.86 -18.79 18.56
C LEU A 261 -13.59 -18.11 19.73
N LEU A 262 -14.74 -18.64 20.15
CA LEU A 262 -15.52 -18.08 21.26
C LEU A 262 -14.78 -18.20 22.60
N GLU A 263 -14.04 -19.29 22.84
CA GLU A 263 -13.19 -19.45 24.03
C GLU A 263 -12.14 -18.34 24.12
N VAL A 264 -11.51 -17.98 23.00
CA VAL A 264 -10.55 -16.87 22.94
C VAL A 264 -11.24 -15.53 23.22
N ALA A 265 -12.36 -15.24 22.58
CA ALA A 265 -13.11 -14.01 22.80
C ALA A 265 -13.56 -13.86 24.26
N ARG A 266 -14.13 -14.92 24.85
CA ARG A 266 -14.50 -14.97 26.27
C ARG A 266 -13.27 -14.82 27.18
N GLY A 267 -12.11 -15.39 26.78
CA GLY A 267 -10.85 -15.30 27.51
C GLY A 267 -10.35 -13.85 27.66
N TYR A 268 -10.48 -13.02 26.63
CA TYR A 268 -10.21 -11.57 26.71
C TYR A 268 -11.15 -10.87 27.70
N LYS A 269 -12.45 -11.16 27.61
CA LYS A 269 -13.44 -10.54 28.52
C LYS A 269 -13.27 -10.95 29.96
N GLN A 270 -13.02 -12.23 30.25
CA GLN A 270 -12.77 -12.75 31.58
C GLN A 270 -11.55 -12.12 32.26
N ARG A 271 -10.52 -11.77 31.46
CA ARG A 271 -9.31 -11.10 31.94
C ARG A 271 -9.44 -9.56 31.92
N ASN A 272 -10.60 -9.05 31.54
CA ASN A 272 -10.83 -7.61 31.36
C ASN A 272 -9.79 -6.95 30.43
N LEU A 273 -9.43 -7.63 29.35
CA LEU A 273 -8.49 -7.15 28.35
C LEU A 273 -9.23 -6.56 27.15
N PRO A 274 -8.72 -5.43 26.61
CA PRO A 274 -9.31 -4.82 25.42
C PRO A 274 -9.18 -5.74 24.19
N ILE A 275 -10.26 -5.88 23.45
CA ILE A 275 -10.31 -6.49 22.13
C ILE A 275 -11.48 -5.86 21.37
N SER A 276 -11.25 -5.48 20.11
CA SER A 276 -12.27 -4.86 19.27
C SER A 276 -12.68 -5.72 18.09
N VAL A 277 -11.74 -6.51 17.55
CA VAL A 277 -11.98 -7.39 16.40
C VAL A 277 -11.36 -8.75 16.67
N ILE A 278 -12.08 -9.82 16.30
CA ILE A 278 -11.53 -11.16 16.22
C ILE A 278 -11.63 -11.64 14.76
N VAL A 279 -10.62 -12.36 14.29
CA VAL A 279 -10.47 -12.68 12.87
C VAL A 279 -10.47 -14.19 12.66
N ILE A 280 -11.33 -14.66 11.75
CA ILE A 280 -11.29 -16.03 11.23
C ILE A 280 -10.38 -16.03 9.99
N ASP A 281 -9.37 -16.92 10.01
CA ASP A 281 -8.49 -17.16 8.88
C ASP A 281 -9.06 -18.19 7.92
N PHE A 282 -8.35 -18.55 6.87
CA PHE A 282 -8.76 -19.44 5.79
C PHE A 282 -9.27 -20.82 6.26
N PHE A 283 -9.89 -21.55 5.34
CA PHE A 283 -10.48 -22.89 5.53
C PHE A 283 -11.53 -23.01 6.65
N HIS A 284 -12.33 -21.96 6.82
CA HIS A 284 -13.61 -22.04 7.51
C HIS A 284 -14.77 -22.41 6.57
N TRP A 285 -14.49 -22.58 5.29
CA TRP A 285 -15.40 -23.00 4.21
C TRP A 285 -15.24 -24.49 3.85
N PRO A 286 -16.25 -25.14 3.24
CA PRO A 286 -16.15 -26.52 2.77
C PRO A 286 -15.12 -26.68 1.64
N ASN A 287 -15.16 -25.81 0.62
CA ASN A 287 -14.19 -25.72 -0.47
C ASN A 287 -13.90 -24.27 -0.80
N GLN A 288 -12.74 -24.00 -1.37
CA GLN A 288 -12.41 -22.67 -1.89
C GLN A 288 -13.41 -22.27 -2.99
N GLY A 289 -14.04 -21.11 -2.87
CA GLY A 289 -15.08 -20.63 -3.79
C GLY A 289 -16.52 -20.98 -3.38
N ASP A 290 -16.74 -21.76 -2.30
CA ASP A 290 -18.07 -21.89 -1.71
C ASP A 290 -18.50 -20.63 -0.96
N TRP A 291 -17.50 -19.91 -0.38
CA TRP A 291 -17.69 -18.65 0.34
C TRP A 291 -18.83 -18.71 1.35
N MET A 292 -18.74 -19.67 2.25
CA MET A 292 -19.72 -19.89 3.32
C MET A 292 -19.07 -20.63 4.48
N PHE A 293 -19.62 -20.53 5.68
CA PHE A 293 -19.16 -21.32 6.81
C PHE A 293 -19.41 -22.81 6.60
N ASP A 294 -18.41 -23.66 6.90
CA ASP A 294 -18.60 -25.10 7.01
C ASP A 294 -19.32 -25.40 8.34
N LEU A 295 -20.58 -25.77 8.27
CA LEU A 295 -21.41 -26.02 9.45
C LEU A 295 -20.93 -27.18 10.31
N ARG A 296 -19.98 -28.02 9.85
CA ARG A 296 -19.34 -29.06 10.65
C ARG A 296 -18.45 -28.48 11.75
N ASP A 297 -17.74 -27.39 11.43
CA ASP A 297 -16.82 -26.70 12.34
C ASP A 297 -17.43 -25.40 12.90
N TRP A 298 -18.37 -24.82 12.18
CA TRP A 298 -19.08 -23.56 12.51
C TRP A 298 -20.60 -23.81 12.54
N PRO A 299 -21.12 -24.57 13.54
CA PRO A 299 -22.48 -25.09 13.48
C PRO A 299 -23.58 -24.03 13.58
N ASP A 300 -23.32 -22.89 14.23
CA ASP A 300 -24.27 -21.79 14.38
C ASP A 300 -23.55 -20.41 14.28
N PRO A 301 -23.22 -19.97 13.05
CA PRO A 301 -22.56 -18.69 12.84
C PRO A 301 -23.39 -17.50 13.34
N ASP A 302 -24.72 -17.58 13.24
CA ASP A 302 -25.61 -16.48 13.66
C ASP A 302 -25.54 -16.28 15.18
N ALA A 303 -25.58 -17.36 15.97
CA ALA A 303 -25.42 -17.29 17.43
C ALA A 303 -24.00 -16.83 17.81
N MET A 304 -22.96 -17.31 17.11
CA MET A 304 -21.59 -16.87 17.33
C MET A 304 -21.43 -15.35 17.13
N ILE A 305 -21.94 -14.83 16.01
CA ILE A 305 -21.84 -13.40 15.70
C ILE A 305 -22.64 -12.58 16.71
N ALA A 306 -23.81 -13.04 17.14
CA ALA A 306 -24.61 -12.37 18.16
C ALA A 306 -23.86 -12.30 19.52
N GLU A 307 -23.23 -13.40 19.96
CA GLU A 307 -22.45 -13.44 21.20
C GLU A 307 -21.23 -12.50 21.13
N LEU A 308 -20.51 -12.47 19.99
CA LEU A 308 -19.40 -11.54 19.80
C LEU A 308 -19.86 -10.08 19.90
N LYS A 309 -21.00 -9.74 19.29
CA LYS A 309 -21.59 -8.39 19.38
C LYS A 309 -21.99 -8.01 20.81
N GLU A 310 -22.56 -8.94 21.59
CA GLU A 310 -22.84 -8.72 23.01
C GLU A 310 -21.57 -8.42 23.80
N MET A 311 -20.45 -9.02 23.42
CA MET A 311 -19.13 -8.72 23.98
C MET A 311 -18.50 -7.45 23.42
N GLY A 312 -19.13 -6.76 22.45
CA GLY A 312 -18.55 -5.58 21.77
C GLY A 312 -17.35 -5.93 20.89
N ILE A 313 -17.37 -7.10 20.26
CA ILE A 313 -16.31 -7.59 19.38
C ILE A 313 -16.89 -7.74 17.96
N GLU A 314 -16.24 -7.13 16.98
CA GLU A 314 -16.58 -7.33 15.57
C GLU A 314 -15.86 -8.57 15.02
N LEU A 315 -16.54 -9.29 14.11
CA LEU A 315 -15.97 -10.44 13.41
C LEU A 315 -15.45 -10.00 12.04
N MET A 316 -14.20 -10.41 11.72
CA MET A 316 -13.64 -10.36 10.37
C MET A 316 -13.48 -11.78 9.85
N ASP A 317 -13.92 -12.01 8.61
CA ASP A 317 -13.71 -13.28 7.90
C ASP A 317 -12.68 -13.15 6.78
N SER A 318 -11.77 -14.11 6.69
CA SER A 318 -10.89 -14.28 5.54
C SER A 318 -11.71 -14.68 4.32
N PHE A 319 -11.43 -14.04 3.21
CA PHE A 319 -12.07 -14.31 1.92
C PHE A 319 -10.99 -14.51 0.86
N TRP A 320 -10.98 -15.68 0.22
CA TRP A 320 -10.04 -15.97 -0.84
C TRP A 320 -10.72 -15.86 -2.22
N PRO A 321 -10.02 -15.32 -3.23
CA PRO A 321 -10.57 -15.19 -4.58
C PRO A 321 -10.50 -16.50 -5.37
N THR A 322 -10.01 -17.56 -4.77
CA THR A 322 -9.83 -18.88 -5.36
C THR A 322 -11.13 -19.66 -5.45
N VAL A 323 -11.29 -20.39 -6.55
CA VAL A 323 -12.48 -21.20 -6.86
C VAL A 323 -12.03 -22.58 -7.26
N ASP A 324 -12.34 -23.57 -6.43
CA ASP A 324 -11.99 -24.96 -6.65
C ASP A 324 -12.88 -25.58 -7.77
N ASN A 325 -12.27 -26.34 -8.65
CA ASN A 325 -12.93 -26.92 -9.83
C ASN A 325 -14.05 -27.93 -9.50
N ARG A 326 -14.21 -28.32 -8.24
CA ARG A 326 -15.28 -29.20 -7.75
C ARG A 326 -16.54 -28.44 -7.37
N THR A 327 -16.50 -27.14 -7.21
CA THR A 327 -17.61 -26.32 -6.71
C THR A 327 -18.64 -25.98 -7.79
N GLU A 328 -19.85 -25.65 -7.35
CA GLU A 328 -20.88 -25.09 -8.22
C GLU A 328 -20.46 -23.73 -8.75
N SER A 329 -19.86 -22.88 -7.88
CA SER A 329 -19.33 -21.58 -8.27
C SER A 329 -18.34 -21.67 -9.43
N TYR A 330 -17.47 -22.66 -9.47
CA TYR A 330 -16.56 -22.88 -10.59
C TYR A 330 -17.31 -23.10 -11.92
N ARG A 331 -18.35 -23.98 -11.91
CA ARG A 331 -19.13 -24.27 -13.12
C ARG A 331 -19.82 -23.02 -13.64
N GLU A 332 -20.55 -22.32 -12.77
CA GLU A 332 -21.26 -21.09 -13.12
C GLU A 332 -20.31 -20.01 -13.63
N MET A 333 -19.20 -19.78 -12.94
CA MET A 333 -18.24 -18.75 -13.31
C MET A 333 -17.50 -19.08 -14.59
N LYS A 334 -17.17 -20.34 -14.83
CA LYS A 334 -16.55 -20.80 -16.07
C LYS A 334 -17.47 -20.61 -17.28
N GLU A 335 -18.75 -20.96 -17.15
CA GLU A 335 -19.76 -20.81 -18.21
C GLU A 335 -19.97 -19.33 -18.60
N ASN A 336 -19.81 -18.43 -17.64
CA ASN A 336 -19.97 -16.97 -17.85
C ASN A 336 -18.67 -16.23 -18.16
N GLY A 337 -17.51 -16.92 -18.19
CA GLY A 337 -16.21 -16.28 -18.44
C GLY A 337 -15.74 -15.37 -17.31
N TRP A 338 -16.07 -15.68 -16.06
CA TRP A 338 -15.77 -14.88 -14.88
C TRP A 338 -14.50 -15.30 -14.11
N LEU A 339 -13.80 -16.30 -14.64
CA LEU A 339 -12.55 -16.80 -14.06
C LEU A 339 -11.35 -16.23 -14.82
N VAL A 340 -10.23 -16.10 -14.14
CA VAL A 340 -8.95 -15.73 -14.77
C VAL A 340 -8.61 -16.77 -15.84
N HIS A 341 -8.37 -16.31 -17.07
CA HIS A 341 -8.05 -17.17 -18.18
C HIS A 341 -6.56 -17.54 -18.18
N THR A 342 -6.27 -18.81 -18.43
CA THR A 342 -4.92 -19.34 -18.62
C THR A 342 -4.69 -19.59 -20.11
N GLU A 343 -3.70 -18.92 -20.70
CA GLU A 343 -3.41 -19.00 -22.14
C GLU A 343 -2.71 -20.32 -22.52
N ARG A 344 -1.94 -20.90 -21.59
CA ARG A 344 -1.13 -22.11 -21.83
C ARG A 344 -1.26 -23.06 -20.63
N GLY A 345 -1.34 -24.36 -20.91
CA GLY A 345 -1.41 -25.39 -19.87
C GLY A 345 -2.80 -25.60 -19.31
N LEU A 346 -2.87 -26.00 -18.04
CA LEU A 346 -4.12 -26.26 -17.35
C LEU A 346 -4.71 -24.98 -16.74
N PRO A 347 -6.03 -24.83 -16.69
CA PRO A 347 -6.69 -23.70 -16.05
C PRO A 347 -6.70 -23.85 -14.52
N ILE A 348 -5.55 -24.15 -13.94
CA ILE A 348 -5.29 -24.20 -12.50
C ILE A 348 -4.22 -23.13 -12.25
N ASN A 349 -4.59 -22.09 -11.53
CA ASN A 349 -3.71 -20.97 -11.25
C ASN A 349 -3.03 -21.09 -9.89
N MET A 350 -3.63 -21.86 -8.97
CA MET A 350 -3.12 -22.13 -7.63
C MET A 350 -3.51 -23.55 -7.22
N ASP A 351 -2.56 -24.33 -6.69
CA ASP A 351 -2.74 -25.73 -6.26
C ASP A 351 -2.60 -25.93 -4.75
N PHE A 352 -2.74 -24.86 -3.97
CA PHE A 352 -2.67 -24.91 -2.51
C PHE A 352 -3.95 -25.51 -1.91
N LEU A 353 -3.86 -26.76 -1.45
CA LEU A 353 -4.95 -27.52 -0.81
C LEU A 353 -6.25 -27.57 -1.65
N GLY A 354 -6.09 -27.62 -2.96
CA GLY A 354 -7.16 -27.66 -3.94
C GLY A 354 -6.66 -27.41 -5.35
N ASN A 355 -7.50 -27.65 -6.35
CA ASN A 355 -7.23 -27.33 -7.75
C ASN A 355 -8.03 -26.08 -8.10
N THR A 356 -7.44 -24.92 -7.89
CA THR A 356 -8.16 -23.66 -7.93
C THR A 356 -7.75 -22.78 -9.10
N THR A 357 -8.68 -21.91 -9.50
CA THR A 357 -8.42 -20.74 -10.32
C THR A 357 -8.98 -19.52 -9.63
N PHE A 358 -8.53 -18.33 -9.98
CA PHE A 358 -9.01 -17.07 -9.38
C PHE A 358 -10.26 -16.58 -10.10
N PHE A 359 -11.21 -15.97 -9.37
CA PHE A 359 -12.24 -15.18 -10.05
C PHE A 359 -11.59 -13.92 -10.65
N ASP A 360 -12.11 -13.48 -11.79
CA ASP A 360 -11.61 -12.26 -12.43
C ASP A 360 -12.24 -11.01 -11.82
N ALA A 361 -11.54 -10.38 -10.87
CA ALA A 361 -12.01 -9.16 -10.22
C ALA A 361 -12.16 -7.97 -11.18
N THR A 362 -11.56 -8.04 -12.38
CA THR A 362 -11.73 -6.98 -13.39
C THR A 362 -13.05 -7.09 -14.14
N HIS A 363 -13.68 -8.28 -14.12
CA HIS A 363 -14.97 -8.52 -14.80
C HIS A 363 -16.15 -8.07 -13.92
N PRO A 364 -17.02 -7.14 -14.39
CA PRO A 364 -18.12 -6.62 -13.58
C PRO A 364 -19.12 -7.70 -13.13
N GLY A 365 -19.46 -8.65 -13.98
CA GLY A 365 -20.34 -9.77 -13.63
C GLY A 365 -19.72 -10.71 -12.59
N ALA A 366 -18.41 -10.94 -12.64
CA ALA A 366 -17.71 -11.71 -11.61
C ALA A 366 -17.77 -11.02 -10.25
N ARG A 367 -17.55 -9.71 -10.21
CA ARG A 367 -17.68 -8.92 -8.96
C ARG A 367 -19.08 -9.00 -8.37
N GLU A 368 -20.10 -8.85 -9.19
CA GLU A 368 -21.50 -8.95 -8.74
C GLU A 368 -21.80 -10.34 -8.18
N TYR A 369 -21.39 -11.40 -8.87
CA TYR A 369 -21.59 -12.77 -8.43
C TYR A 369 -20.91 -13.05 -7.07
N VAL A 370 -19.63 -12.69 -6.95
CA VAL A 370 -18.84 -12.90 -5.73
C VAL A 370 -19.43 -12.10 -4.56
N TRP A 371 -19.78 -10.83 -4.76
CA TRP A 371 -20.43 -10.05 -3.73
C TRP A 371 -21.78 -10.64 -3.30
N ASN A 372 -22.60 -11.11 -4.21
CA ASN A 372 -23.90 -11.70 -3.88
C ASN A 372 -23.75 -12.98 -3.02
N LYS A 373 -22.71 -13.77 -3.27
CA LYS A 373 -22.37 -14.95 -2.42
C LYS A 373 -21.88 -14.46 -1.03
N ALA A 374 -20.94 -13.52 -0.98
CA ALA A 374 -20.42 -12.95 0.26
C ALA A 374 -21.53 -12.26 1.07
N LYS A 375 -22.38 -11.50 0.40
CA LYS A 375 -23.52 -10.83 1.04
C LYS A 375 -24.44 -11.84 1.74
N ARG A 376 -24.91 -12.83 1.03
CA ARG A 376 -25.86 -13.82 1.56
C ARG A 376 -25.25 -14.66 2.70
N ASN A 377 -24.00 -15.07 2.55
CA ASN A 377 -23.40 -16.06 3.44
C ASN A 377 -22.66 -15.46 4.65
N TYR A 378 -22.24 -14.19 4.58
CA TYR A 378 -21.49 -13.49 5.63
C TYR A 378 -22.14 -12.16 6.03
N TYR A 379 -22.31 -11.24 5.08
CA TYR A 379 -22.75 -9.89 5.39
C TYR A 379 -24.16 -9.84 6.00
N ASP A 380 -25.12 -10.57 5.45
CA ASP A 380 -26.50 -10.64 5.97
C ASP A 380 -26.59 -11.35 7.33
N LYS A 381 -25.55 -12.10 7.73
CA LYS A 381 -25.37 -12.67 9.08
C LYS A 381 -24.76 -11.70 10.07
N GLY A 382 -24.20 -10.59 9.59
CA GLY A 382 -23.65 -9.52 10.40
C GLY A 382 -22.13 -9.34 10.31
N VAL A 383 -21.44 -10.08 9.44
CA VAL A 383 -20.00 -9.85 9.15
C VAL A 383 -19.86 -8.64 8.24
N LYS A 384 -19.15 -7.61 8.70
CA LYS A 384 -18.94 -6.36 7.96
C LYS A 384 -17.47 -6.07 7.66
N LEU A 385 -16.58 -6.94 8.08
CA LEU A 385 -15.15 -6.84 7.86
C LEU A 385 -14.69 -8.06 7.06
N PHE A 386 -13.99 -7.82 5.95
CA PHE A 386 -13.47 -8.87 5.10
C PHE A 386 -11.95 -8.76 4.96
N TRP A 387 -11.29 -9.88 5.17
CA TRP A 387 -9.88 -10.04 4.88
C TRP A 387 -9.75 -10.65 3.48
N LEU A 388 -9.50 -9.79 2.50
CA LEU A 388 -9.36 -10.12 1.09
C LEU A 388 -7.93 -10.60 0.84
N ASP A 389 -7.68 -11.86 1.15
CA ASP A 389 -6.37 -12.50 1.00
C ASP A 389 -6.15 -12.94 -0.45
N GLU A 390 -4.94 -13.40 -0.79
CA GLU A 390 -4.55 -13.82 -2.16
C GLU A 390 -4.78 -12.73 -3.22
N ALA A 391 -4.66 -11.47 -2.82
CA ALA A 391 -5.12 -10.32 -3.59
C ALA A 391 -4.21 -9.90 -4.75
N GLU A 392 -3.07 -10.56 -4.96
CA GLU A 392 -2.11 -10.29 -6.05
C GLU A 392 -2.71 -10.47 -7.47
N PRO A 393 -3.34 -11.63 -7.83
CA PRO A 393 -3.50 -12.95 -7.20
C PRO A 393 -2.18 -13.70 -7.00
N GLU A 394 -2.10 -14.53 -5.97
CA GLU A 394 -0.92 -15.39 -5.75
C GLU A 394 -0.95 -16.60 -6.70
N PHE A 395 -0.53 -16.36 -7.92
CA PHE A 395 -0.40 -17.44 -8.88
C PHE A 395 0.64 -18.47 -8.43
N GLY A 396 0.35 -19.74 -8.55
CA GLY A 396 1.30 -20.81 -8.23
C GLY A 396 2.59 -20.69 -9.03
N VAL A 397 2.50 -20.11 -10.24
CA VAL A 397 3.64 -19.68 -11.06
C VAL A 397 3.42 -18.24 -11.48
N TYR A 398 4.31 -17.34 -11.09
CA TYR A 398 4.27 -15.93 -11.51
C TYR A 398 4.75 -15.72 -12.95
N ASP A 399 4.20 -16.51 -13.87
CA ASP A 399 4.34 -16.32 -15.31
C ASP A 399 3.20 -15.42 -15.82
N TYR A 400 3.37 -14.12 -15.59
CA TYR A 400 2.35 -13.12 -15.92
C TYR A 400 1.96 -13.11 -17.41
N ASP A 401 2.81 -13.63 -18.29
CA ASP A 401 2.53 -13.80 -19.72
C ASP A 401 1.50 -14.90 -20.00
N ASN A 402 1.23 -15.74 -19.02
CA ASN A 402 0.32 -16.88 -19.16
C ASN A 402 -1.13 -16.60 -18.79
N TYR A 403 -1.42 -15.43 -18.22
CA TYR A 403 -2.75 -15.14 -17.67
C TYR A 403 -3.39 -13.93 -18.33
N ARG A 404 -4.71 -13.98 -18.40
CA ARG A 404 -5.54 -12.92 -18.97
C ARG A 404 -6.74 -12.63 -18.08
N TYR A 405 -6.98 -11.33 -17.86
CA TYR A 405 -8.18 -10.80 -17.26
C TYR A 405 -9.16 -10.29 -18.34
N TYR A 406 -10.38 -10.04 -17.95
CA TYR A 406 -11.34 -9.32 -18.78
C TYR A 406 -10.79 -7.95 -19.24
N ALA A 407 -10.11 -7.23 -18.37
CA ALA A 407 -9.49 -5.95 -18.66
C ALA A 407 -8.31 -6.05 -19.66
N GLY A 408 -7.69 -7.21 -19.82
CA GLY A 408 -6.56 -7.42 -20.72
C GLY A 408 -5.56 -8.49 -20.25
N PRO A 409 -4.44 -8.70 -20.97
CA PRO A 409 -3.36 -9.56 -20.51
C PRO A 409 -2.80 -9.12 -19.17
N VAL A 410 -2.42 -10.07 -18.30
CA VAL A 410 -1.90 -9.72 -16.97
C VAL A 410 -0.61 -8.91 -17.05
N LEU A 411 0.25 -9.13 -18.03
CA LEU A 411 1.42 -8.28 -18.27
C LEU A 411 1.05 -6.80 -18.51
N GLU A 412 -0.14 -6.51 -19.05
CA GLU A 412 -0.59 -5.14 -19.36
C GLU A 412 -1.35 -4.49 -18.20
N VAL A 413 -2.13 -5.28 -17.44
CA VAL A 413 -3.09 -4.74 -16.46
C VAL A 413 -3.01 -5.42 -15.09
N GLY A 414 -2.02 -6.27 -14.85
CA GLY A 414 -1.97 -7.14 -13.67
C GLY A 414 -2.06 -6.40 -12.34
N ASN A 415 -1.45 -5.23 -12.25
CA ASN A 415 -1.37 -4.47 -11.00
C ASN A 415 -2.72 -3.90 -10.51
N ILE A 416 -3.77 -3.88 -11.34
CA ILE A 416 -5.08 -3.38 -10.89
C ILE A 416 -5.90 -4.41 -10.12
N TYR A 417 -5.55 -5.68 -10.13
CA TYR A 417 -6.36 -6.74 -9.54
C TYR A 417 -6.73 -6.48 -8.07
N PRO A 418 -5.78 -6.16 -7.16
CA PRO A 418 -6.11 -5.90 -5.75
C PRO A 418 -7.06 -4.73 -5.58
N ARG A 419 -6.93 -3.68 -6.39
CA ARG A 419 -7.84 -2.53 -6.38
C ARG A 419 -9.25 -2.92 -6.82
N MET A 420 -9.39 -3.77 -7.83
CA MET A 420 -10.69 -4.24 -8.32
C MET A 420 -11.33 -5.25 -7.35
N TYR A 421 -10.50 -6.04 -6.65
CA TYR A 421 -10.95 -6.92 -5.60
C TYR A 421 -11.52 -6.11 -4.40
N ALA A 422 -10.79 -5.09 -3.92
CA ALA A 422 -11.30 -4.17 -2.89
C ALA A 422 -12.60 -3.49 -3.34
N LYS A 423 -12.65 -3.04 -4.60
CA LYS A 423 -13.84 -2.40 -5.20
C LYS A 423 -15.06 -3.32 -5.17
N THR A 424 -14.91 -4.64 -5.34
CA THR A 424 -15.99 -5.62 -5.28
C THR A 424 -16.76 -5.52 -3.95
N PHE A 425 -16.05 -5.52 -2.85
CA PHE A 425 -16.64 -5.45 -1.51
C PHE A 425 -17.06 -4.03 -1.13
N PHE A 426 -16.29 -3.04 -1.52
CA PHE A 426 -16.64 -1.64 -1.26
C PHE A 426 -17.95 -1.24 -1.92
N ASP A 427 -18.11 -1.51 -3.22
CA ASP A 427 -19.35 -1.18 -3.95
C ASP A 427 -20.55 -1.93 -3.38
N GLY A 428 -20.36 -3.22 -3.07
CA GLY A 428 -21.41 -4.05 -2.51
C GLY A 428 -21.87 -3.60 -1.13
N MET A 429 -20.95 -3.34 -0.21
CA MET A 429 -21.25 -2.86 1.13
C MET A 429 -21.85 -1.44 1.10
N THR A 430 -21.33 -0.56 0.24
CA THR A 430 -21.87 0.79 0.07
C THR A 430 -23.32 0.75 -0.47
N ALA A 431 -23.59 -0.11 -1.44
CA ALA A 431 -24.95 -0.33 -1.96
C ALA A 431 -25.89 -0.91 -0.90
N ALA A 432 -25.36 -1.67 0.08
CA ALA A 432 -26.09 -2.17 1.23
C ALA A 432 -26.24 -1.12 2.37
N GLY A 433 -25.69 0.11 2.21
CA GLY A 433 -25.84 1.22 3.14
C GLY A 433 -24.66 1.49 4.07
N GLU A 434 -23.56 0.73 3.96
CA GLU A 434 -22.37 0.98 4.77
C GLU A 434 -21.62 2.22 4.26
N LYS A 435 -21.16 3.05 5.22
CA LYS A 435 -20.40 4.27 4.95
C LYS A 435 -18.93 4.16 5.34
N GLN A 436 -18.62 3.25 6.25
CA GLN A 436 -17.31 3.08 6.86
C GLN A 436 -16.79 1.68 6.50
N VAL A 437 -16.34 1.53 5.26
CA VAL A 437 -15.90 0.24 4.71
C VAL A 437 -14.40 0.06 4.92
N ILE A 438 -13.99 -1.09 5.44
CA ILE A 438 -12.60 -1.54 5.55
C ILE A 438 -12.47 -2.88 4.83
N ASN A 439 -11.46 -2.98 3.97
CA ASN A 439 -11.04 -4.21 3.34
C ASN A 439 -9.57 -4.45 3.67
N LEU A 440 -9.26 -5.55 4.38
CA LEU A 440 -7.87 -5.94 4.63
C LEU A 440 -7.34 -6.69 3.42
N LEU A 441 -6.29 -6.17 2.77
CA LEU A 441 -5.69 -6.73 1.56
C LEU A 441 -4.19 -6.96 1.73
N ARG A 442 -3.67 -8.01 1.07
CA ARG A 442 -2.21 -8.27 1.03
C ARG A 442 -1.47 -7.34 0.10
N CYS A 443 -2.15 -6.83 -0.92
CA CYS A 443 -1.60 -5.94 -1.94
C CYS A 443 -2.51 -4.75 -2.18
N ALA A 444 -1.97 -3.73 -2.84
CA ALA A 444 -2.72 -2.58 -3.33
C ALA A 444 -2.05 -2.01 -4.58
N TRP A 445 -2.80 -1.24 -5.34
CA TRP A 445 -2.30 -0.35 -6.38
C TRP A 445 -2.82 1.07 -6.12
N ALA A 446 -2.25 2.07 -6.81
CA ALA A 446 -2.65 3.46 -6.67
C ALA A 446 -4.18 3.65 -6.79
N GLY A 447 -4.77 4.38 -5.86
CA GLY A 447 -6.21 4.59 -5.79
C GLY A 447 -6.99 3.49 -5.04
N SER A 448 -6.33 2.47 -4.48
CA SER A 448 -7.00 1.44 -3.67
C SER A 448 -7.57 1.98 -2.36
N GLN A 449 -6.96 3.05 -1.80
CA GLN A 449 -7.39 3.66 -0.55
C GLN A 449 -8.86 4.09 -0.56
N LYS A 450 -9.37 4.59 -1.68
CA LYS A 450 -10.78 5.02 -1.78
C LYS A 450 -11.79 3.89 -1.64
N TYR A 451 -11.35 2.65 -1.81
CA TYR A 451 -12.15 1.43 -1.62
C TYR A 451 -11.92 0.79 -0.25
N GLY A 452 -11.45 1.56 0.72
CA GLY A 452 -11.25 1.11 2.09
C GLY A 452 -10.08 0.14 2.27
N ALA A 453 -9.07 0.20 1.38
CA ALA A 453 -7.92 -0.69 1.45
C ALA A 453 -7.07 -0.42 2.70
N LEU A 454 -7.01 -1.42 3.57
CA LEU A 454 -6.04 -1.59 4.66
C LEU A 454 -5.08 -2.70 4.23
N VAL A 455 -3.78 -2.39 4.12
CA VAL A 455 -2.79 -3.37 3.64
C VAL A 455 -1.96 -3.89 4.81
N TRP A 456 -1.67 -5.21 4.79
CA TRP A 456 -0.73 -5.78 5.76
C TRP A 456 0.55 -6.30 5.09
N SER A 457 1.54 -6.62 5.91
CA SER A 457 2.90 -6.97 5.49
C SER A 457 3.03 -8.28 4.72
N GLY A 458 1.96 -9.08 4.55
CA GLY A 458 2.04 -10.41 3.96
C GLY A 458 2.71 -11.44 4.89
N ASP A 459 3.11 -12.58 4.32
CA ASP A 459 3.64 -13.75 5.04
C ASP A 459 5.13 -13.59 5.38
N ILE A 460 5.43 -12.60 6.21
CA ILE A 460 6.80 -12.25 6.61
C ILE A 460 7.33 -13.17 7.71
N HIS A 461 8.66 -13.30 7.78
CA HIS A 461 9.31 -14.12 8.79
C HIS A 461 9.43 -13.42 10.15
N SER A 462 9.34 -14.19 11.24
CA SER A 462 9.49 -13.70 12.63
C SER A 462 10.95 -13.42 12.93
N SER A 463 11.43 -12.20 12.67
CA SER A 463 12.81 -11.77 12.92
C SER A 463 12.93 -10.25 13.06
N PHE A 464 13.95 -9.79 13.77
CA PHE A 464 14.31 -8.36 13.82
C PHE A 464 14.67 -7.78 12.44
N ARG A 465 15.16 -8.60 11.51
CA ARG A 465 15.39 -8.18 10.12
C ARG A 465 14.05 -7.84 9.45
N SER A 466 13.05 -8.72 9.58
CA SER A 466 11.70 -8.45 9.07
C SER A 466 11.11 -7.20 9.70
N LEU A 467 11.24 -7.02 11.01
CA LEU A 467 10.77 -5.82 11.72
C LEU A 467 11.32 -4.54 11.08
N ARG A 468 12.63 -4.48 10.78
CA ARG A 468 13.25 -3.34 10.10
C ARG A 468 12.74 -3.14 8.68
N ASN A 469 12.56 -4.23 7.93
CA ASN A 469 11.98 -4.15 6.58
C ASN A 469 10.55 -3.59 6.62
N GLN A 470 9.75 -4.05 7.59
CA GLN A 470 8.36 -3.58 7.72
C GLN A 470 8.28 -2.12 8.17
N PHE A 471 9.24 -1.65 8.98
CA PHE A 471 9.30 -0.25 9.37
C PHE A 471 9.44 0.67 8.14
N ALA A 472 10.38 0.39 7.25
CA ALA A 472 10.55 1.13 6.00
C ALA A 472 9.33 0.98 5.06
N ALA A 473 8.78 -0.24 4.95
CA ALA A 473 7.60 -0.52 4.13
C ALA A 473 6.37 0.27 4.58
N GLY A 474 6.08 0.31 5.88
CA GLY A 474 4.90 1.03 6.42
C GLY A 474 4.98 2.53 6.19
N LEU A 475 6.15 3.14 6.33
CA LEU A 475 6.37 4.55 6.03
C LEU A 475 6.21 4.84 4.53
N ASN A 476 6.78 3.99 3.67
CA ASN A 476 6.67 4.12 2.22
C ASN A 476 5.23 3.89 1.72
N MET A 477 4.46 3.00 2.35
CA MET A 477 3.03 2.82 2.05
C MET A 477 2.22 4.09 2.33
N GLY A 478 2.47 4.74 3.46
CA GLY A 478 1.83 6.02 3.79
C GLY A 478 2.13 7.10 2.76
N ILE A 479 3.39 7.24 2.33
CA ILE A 479 3.80 8.17 1.26
C ILE A 479 3.15 7.81 -0.08
N ALA A 480 3.05 6.52 -0.40
CA ALA A 480 2.42 6.04 -1.64
C ALA A 480 0.89 6.20 -1.65
N GLY A 481 0.31 6.77 -0.59
CA GLY A 481 -1.12 7.11 -0.50
C GLY A 481 -2.01 5.97 0.03
N ILE A 482 -1.43 4.95 0.65
CA ILE A 482 -2.14 3.89 1.37
C ILE A 482 -1.89 4.09 2.88
N PRO A 483 -2.64 4.98 3.54
CA PRO A 483 -2.38 5.37 4.93
C PRO A 483 -2.81 4.30 5.95
N TRP A 484 -3.75 3.44 5.58
CA TRP A 484 -4.18 2.32 6.42
C TRP A 484 -3.27 1.13 6.18
N TRP A 485 -2.48 0.84 7.18
CA TRP A 485 -1.47 -0.22 7.10
C TRP A 485 -1.30 -0.92 8.44
N THR A 486 -0.90 -2.18 8.40
CA THR A 486 -0.60 -2.98 9.59
C THR A 486 0.45 -4.04 9.24
N THR A 487 0.91 -4.79 10.24
CA THR A 487 1.74 -5.97 10.06
C THR A 487 1.07 -7.18 10.70
N ASP A 488 1.59 -8.37 10.41
CA ASP A 488 1.47 -9.49 11.32
C ASP A 488 2.44 -9.24 12.48
N ILE A 489 1.94 -8.75 13.61
CA ILE A 489 2.77 -8.41 14.77
C ILE A 489 3.51 -9.68 15.25
N GLY A 490 4.83 -9.59 15.28
CA GLY A 490 5.71 -10.70 15.60
C GLY A 490 6.16 -11.53 14.38
N GLY A 491 5.74 -11.15 13.16
CA GLY A 491 5.91 -11.90 11.92
C GLY A 491 4.86 -12.98 11.73
N PHE A 492 4.69 -13.48 10.50
CA PHE A 492 3.73 -14.55 10.20
C PHE A 492 4.37 -15.93 10.38
N HIS A 493 5.48 -16.20 9.68
CA HIS A 493 6.16 -17.49 9.74
C HIS A 493 7.08 -17.61 10.95
N GLY A 494 6.90 -18.69 11.71
CA GLY A 494 7.74 -19.03 12.86
C GLY A 494 7.33 -18.26 14.13
N GLY A 495 8.26 -18.18 15.06
CA GLY A 495 8.00 -17.61 16.38
C GLY A 495 7.52 -18.67 17.35
N ASN A 496 8.50 -19.36 17.97
CA ASN A 496 8.20 -20.36 19.01
C ASN A 496 7.72 -19.66 20.29
N ILE A 497 6.53 -19.99 20.74
CA ILE A 497 5.92 -19.38 21.95
C ILE A 497 6.67 -19.66 23.25
N HIS A 498 7.64 -20.57 23.25
CA HIS A 498 8.49 -20.91 24.39
C HIS A 498 9.90 -20.33 24.29
N ASP A 499 10.24 -19.63 23.18
CA ASP A 499 11.56 -19.04 22.99
C ASP A 499 11.63 -17.60 23.53
N PRO A 500 12.46 -17.32 24.55
CA PRO A 500 12.66 -15.98 25.08
C PRO A 500 13.11 -14.94 24.05
N LYS A 501 13.85 -15.36 23.02
CA LYS A 501 14.26 -14.46 21.93
C LYS A 501 13.06 -14.02 21.08
N PHE A 502 12.13 -14.95 20.84
CA PHE A 502 10.90 -14.59 20.17
C PHE A 502 10.02 -13.70 21.05
N HIS A 503 9.99 -13.91 22.38
CA HIS A 503 9.28 -13.02 23.29
C HIS A 503 9.79 -11.57 23.20
N GLU A 504 11.11 -11.36 23.17
CA GLU A 504 11.67 -10.00 22.99
C GLU A 504 11.24 -9.39 21.64
N LEU A 505 11.34 -10.14 20.54
CA LEU A 505 10.88 -9.68 19.22
C LEU A 505 9.39 -9.30 19.24
N LEU A 506 8.55 -10.18 19.82
CA LEU A 506 7.10 -9.96 19.92
C LEU A 506 6.79 -8.69 20.72
N ILE A 507 7.45 -8.51 21.88
CA ILE A 507 7.27 -7.31 22.72
C ILE A 507 7.62 -6.05 21.92
N ARG A 508 8.78 -6.01 21.26
CA ARG A 508 9.22 -4.83 20.49
C ARG A 508 8.30 -4.54 19.32
N TRP A 509 7.81 -5.57 18.64
CA TRP A 509 6.87 -5.42 17.54
C TRP A 509 5.47 -5.00 18.02
N PHE A 510 5.02 -5.55 19.15
CA PHE A 510 3.74 -5.21 19.76
C PHE A 510 3.71 -3.76 20.25
N GLN A 511 4.81 -3.28 20.85
CA GLN A 511 5.00 -1.89 21.22
C GLN A 511 4.89 -0.96 20.01
N TRP A 512 5.54 -1.31 18.89
CA TRP A 512 5.40 -0.55 17.64
C TRP A 512 3.95 -0.62 17.12
N GLY A 513 3.30 -1.76 17.22
CA GLY A 513 1.90 -1.96 16.84
C GLY A 513 0.93 -1.02 17.53
N VAL A 514 1.21 -0.60 18.78
CA VAL A 514 0.40 0.42 19.49
C VAL A 514 0.33 1.74 18.71
N PHE A 515 1.42 2.12 18.04
CA PHE A 515 1.57 3.34 17.27
C PHE A 515 1.55 3.08 15.75
N SER A 516 0.81 2.06 15.34
CA SER A 516 0.50 1.76 13.94
C SER A 516 -0.95 2.13 13.62
N PRO A 517 -1.32 2.34 12.35
CA PRO A 517 -2.70 2.65 11.96
C PRO A 517 -3.70 1.62 12.50
N VAL A 518 -3.42 0.34 12.34
CA VAL A 518 -4.20 -0.77 12.91
C VAL A 518 -3.28 -1.69 13.69
N MET A 519 -3.72 -2.10 14.89
CA MET A 519 -2.97 -2.99 15.79
C MET A 519 -3.54 -4.41 15.67
N ARG A 520 -2.90 -5.27 14.86
CA ARG A 520 -3.36 -6.63 14.56
C ARG A 520 -2.30 -7.65 14.95
N LEU A 521 -2.62 -8.52 15.90
CA LEU A 521 -1.79 -9.68 16.23
C LEU A 521 -2.20 -10.87 15.36
N HIS A 522 -1.27 -11.38 14.57
CA HIS A 522 -1.46 -12.56 13.72
C HIS A 522 -0.15 -13.32 13.56
N GLY A 523 -0.24 -14.61 13.24
CA GLY A 523 0.91 -15.44 12.90
C GLY A 523 0.63 -16.94 13.01
N ASN A 524 1.51 -17.71 12.37
CA ASN A 524 1.58 -19.15 12.44
C ASN A 524 2.68 -19.54 13.42
N ARG A 525 2.33 -19.67 14.69
CA ARG A 525 3.28 -19.88 15.80
C ARG A 525 3.69 -21.34 15.96
N ASP A 526 4.95 -21.54 16.36
CA ASP A 526 5.45 -22.84 16.74
C ASP A 526 5.30 -23.11 18.26
N PRO A 527 5.11 -24.39 18.68
CA PRO A 527 4.94 -25.58 17.85
C PRO A 527 3.56 -25.64 17.17
N GLN A 528 3.52 -26.00 15.89
CA GLN A 528 2.27 -26.19 15.18
C GLN A 528 1.51 -27.42 15.70
N VAL A 529 0.19 -27.35 15.66
CA VAL A 529 -0.71 -28.46 15.98
C VAL A 529 -1.22 -29.08 14.68
N LEU A 530 -0.89 -30.34 14.47
CA LEU A 530 -1.34 -31.10 13.31
C LEU A 530 -2.85 -31.39 13.40
N PRO A 531 -3.55 -31.47 12.26
CA PRO A 531 -4.96 -31.85 12.25
C PRO A 531 -5.10 -33.30 12.69
N GLU A 532 -6.17 -33.61 13.41
CA GLU A 532 -6.49 -35.00 13.84
C GLU A 532 -6.67 -35.94 12.64
N GLN A 533 -7.25 -35.42 11.58
CA GLN A 533 -7.42 -36.13 10.31
C GLN A 533 -6.63 -35.34 9.23
N PRO A 534 -5.59 -35.94 8.62
CA PRO A 534 -4.80 -35.29 7.61
C PRO A 534 -5.57 -34.96 6.31
N TYR A 535 -6.68 -35.65 6.08
CA TYR A 535 -7.56 -35.44 4.92
C TYR A 535 -9.02 -35.40 5.34
N ARG A 536 -9.82 -34.49 4.76
CA ARG A 536 -11.28 -34.43 4.88
C ARG A 536 -11.87 -34.29 3.47
N ASP A 537 -12.77 -35.18 3.08
CA ASP A 537 -13.38 -35.21 1.74
C ASP A 537 -12.36 -35.20 0.58
N GLY A 538 -11.20 -35.84 0.79
CA GLY A 538 -10.11 -35.87 -0.19
C GLY A 538 -9.23 -34.62 -0.22
N ILE A 539 -9.45 -33.62 0.67
CA ILE A 539 -8.67 -32.39 0.79
C ILE A 539 -7.73 -32.56 1.98
N ALA A 540 -6.45 -32.24 1.76
CA ALA A 540 -5.47 -32.15 2.84
C ALA A 540 -5.86 -31.05 3.82
N GLN A 541 -5.77 -31.34 5.11
CA GLN A 541 -6.10 -30.40 6.17
C GLN A 541 -4.85 -29.63 6.60
N CYS A 542 -5.00 -28.32 6.80
CA CYS A 542 -3.92 -27.46 7.22
C CYS A 542 -3.65 -27.57 8.73
N PRO A 543 -2.40 -27.61 9.19
CA PRO A 543 -2.05 -27.42 10.58
C PRO A 543 -2.58 -26.09 11.12
N THR A 544 -2.68 -25.96 12.43
CA THR A 544 -2.89 -24.68 13.10
C THR A 544 -1.65 -24.31 13.91
N GLY A 545 -1.33 -23.02 14.03
CA GLY A 545 -0.29 -22.53 14.88
C GLY A 545 -0.60 -22.73 16.37
N ALA A 546 0.41 -22.62 17.22
CA ALA A 546 0.24 -22.56 18.66
C ALA A 546 -0.67 -21.37 19.07
N PRO A 547 -1.18 -21.36 20.32
CA PRO A 547 -1.93 -20.22 20.84
C PRO A 547 -1.21 -18.88 20.63
N ASN A 548 -1.95 -17.84 20.23
CA ASN A 548 -1.40 -16.52 19.90
C ASN A 548 -2.07 -15.38 20.70
N GLU A 549 -2.71 -15.70 21.79
CA GLU A 549 -3.33 -14.73 22.71
C GLU A 549 -2.23 -14.10 23.59
N VAL A 550 -2.43 -12.86 24.04
CA VAL A 550 -1.42 -12.12 24.83
C VAL A 550 -0.95 -12.85 26.09
N TRP A 551 -1.76 -13.73 26.66
CA TRP A 551 -1.41 -14.57 27.84
C TRP A 551 -0.68 -15.87 27.48
N SER A 552 -0.46 -16.19 26.22
CA SER A 552 0.13 -17.46 25.76
C SER A 552 1.67 -17.47 25.83
N TYR A 553 2.29 -16.34 26.18
CA TYR A 553 3.74 -16.11 26.12
C TYR A 553 4.40 -16.04 27.51
N GLY A 554 3.75 -16.56 28.56
CA GLY A 554 4.22 -16.48 29.93
C GLY A 554 3.84 -15.17 30.64
N GLU A 555 4.08 -15.12 31.93
CA GLU A 555 3.58 -14.03 32.80
C GLU A 555 4.21 -12.68 32.47
N GLU A 556 5.56 -12.58 32.46
CA GLU A 556 6.27 -11.32 32.22
C GLU A 556 5.93 -10.73 30.85
N THR A 557 5.96 -11.55 29.79
CA THR A 557 5.59 -11.11 28.43
C THR A 557 4.12 -10.69 28.38
N GLY A 558 3.23 -11.50 28.95
CA GLY A 558 1.80 -11.23 29.00
C GLY A 558 1.45 -9.90 29.69
N GLU A 559 2.13 -9.54 30.78
CA GLU A 559 1.96 -8.26 31.47
C GLU A 559 2.36 -7.07 30.58
N ILE A 560 3.49 -7.18 29.87
CA ILE A 560 3.95 -6.13 28.95
C ILE A 560 2.95 -5.96 27.78
N LEU A 561 2.52 -7.07 27.16
CA LEU A 561 1.53 -7.02 26.07
C LEU A 561 0.19 -6.45 26.55
N THR A 562 -0.25 -6.81 27.75
CA THR A 562 -1.45 -6.26 28.40
C THR A 562 -1.36 -4.74 28.55
N SER A 563 -0.21 -4.24 29.03
CA SER A 563 0.04 -2.80 29.15
C SER A 563 -0.05 -2.08 27.80
N CYS A 564 0.44 -2.71 26.74
CA CYS A 564 0.32 -2.20 25.37
C CYS A 564 -1.16 -2.13 24.91
N LEU A 565 -1.97 -3.15 25.20
CA LEU A 565 -3.41 -3.12 24.88
C LEU A 565 -4.11 -1.95 25.59
N GLN A 566 -3.83 -1.76 26.89
CA GLN A 566 -4.40 -0.66 27.68
C GLN A 566 -3.95 0.71 27.13
N LEU A 567 -2.69 0.82 26.70
CA LEU A 567 -2.17 2.04 26.09
C LEU A 567 -2.89 2.33 24.76
N ARG A 568 -3.11 1.32 23.90
CA ARG A 568 -3.86 1.48 22.65
C ARG A 568 -5.27 2.01 22.89
N GLU A 569 -5.97 1.51 23.91
CA GLU A 569 -7.30 2.00 24.27
C GLU A 569 -7.28 3.48 24.70
N LYS A 570 -6.29 3.89 25.49
CA LYS A 570 -6.12 5.30 25.91
C LYS A 570 -5.83 6.22 24.71
N LEU A 571 -5.19 5.72 23.67
CA LEU A 571 -4.87 6.50 22.48
C LEU A 571 -6.01 6.60 21.46
N LYS A 572 -7.12 5.88 21.61
CA LYS A 572 -8.22 5.86 20.63
C LYS A 572 -8.74 7.25 20.27
N SER A 573 -8.88 8.14 21.24
CA SER A 573 -9.35 9.52 20.98
C SER A 573 -8.39 10.30 20.08
N TYR A 574 -7.07 10.12 20.26
CA TYR A 574 -6.06 10.69 19.40
C TYR A 574 -6.06 10.02 18.01
N ILE A 575 -6.13 8.70 17.97
CA ILE A 575 -6.19 7.92 16.71
C ILE A 575 -7.40 8.34 15.87
N SER A 576 -8.56 8.55 16.49
CA SER A 576 -9.76 9.03 15.80
C SER A 576 -9.54 10.40 15.14
N LYS A 577 -8.79 11.31 15.77
CA LYS A 577 -8.47 12.62 15.18
C LYS A 577 -7.55 12.50 13.96
N ILE A 578 -6.50 11.68 14.06
CA ILE A 578 -5.59 11.48 12.91
C ILE A 578 -6.25 10.68 11.78
N MET A 579 -7.17 9.77 12.08
CA MET A 579 -7.99 9.07 11.08
C MET A 579 -8.94 10.03 10.34
N ALA A 580 -9.49 11.04 11.02
CA ALA A 580 -10.29 12.08 10.39
C ALA A 580 -9.45 12.93 9.41
N GLU A 581 -8.22 13.31 9.78
CA GLU A 581 -7.29 13.98 8.85
C GLU A 581 -6.96 13.11 7.63
N THR A 582 -6.79 11.82 7.86
CA THR A 582 -6.54 10.86 6.77
C THR A 582 -7.74 10.75 5.82
N HIS A 583 -8.96 10.71 6.35
CA HIS A 583 -10.18 10.73 5.56
C HIS A 583 -10.29 11.99 4.70
N GLU A 584 -9.98 13.15 5.26
CA GLU A 584 -10.09 14.45 4.57
C GLU A 584 -8.99 14.67 3.52
N LYS A 585 -7.75 14.26 3.82
CA LYS A 585 -6.55 14.69 3.07
C LYS A 585 -5.66 13.55 2.61
N ASN A 586 -6.00 12.31 2.95
CA ASN A 586 -5.14 11.13 2.80
C ASN A 586 -3.75 11.31 3.43
N SER A 587 -3.66 12.10 4.52
CA SER A 587 -2.40 12.28 5.24
C SER A 587 -1.95 10.96 5.84
N PRO A 588 -0.66 10.59 5.75
CA PRO A 588 -0.14 9.42 6.43
C PRO A 588 -0.40 9.48 7.93
N ILE A 589 -0.69 8.34 8.53
CA ILE A 589 -0.85 8.21 9.98
C ILE A 589 0.54 8.01 10.62
N MET A 590 1.35 7.14 10.04
CA MET A 590 2.78 7.03 10.30
C MET A 590 3.51 7.99 9.34
N ARG A 591 4.03 9.10 9.86
CA ARG A 591 4.64 10.19 9.08
C ARG A 591 6.15 10.16 9.21
N THR A 592 6.85 10.17 8.10
CA THR A 592 8.31 10.34 8.12
C THR A 592 8.69 11.66 8.80
N MET A 593 9.91 11.76 9.34
CA MET A 593 10.35 13.00 10.01
C MET A 593 10.30 14.19 9.06
N PHE A 594 10.68 14.01 7.79
CA PHE A 594 10.62 15.07 6.78
C PHE A 594 9.18 15.45 6.37
N PHE A 595 8.18 14.63 6.63
CA PHE A 595 6.78 14.98 6.38
C PHE A 595 6.30 16.08 7.34
N GLU A 596 6.68 15.97 8.62
CA GLU A 596 6.34 16.95 9.67
C GLU A 596 7.35 18.11 9.76
N PHE A 597 8.61 17.88 9.42
CA PHE A 597 9.71 18.86 9.57
C PHE A 597 10.51 19.01 8.27
N PRO A 598 9.86 19.38 7.13
CA PRO A 598 10.50 19.38 5.82
C PRO A 598 11.64 20.40 5.69
N ASP A 599 11.61 21.48 6.48
CA ASP A 599 12.59 22.57 6.45
C ASP A 599 13.89 22.24 7.21
N GLN A 600 13.91 21.14 7.95
CA GLN A 600 15.10 20.68 8.67
C GLN A 600 15.82 19.62 7.83
N ALA A 601 17.03 19.94 7.37
CA ALA A 601 17.80 19.06 6.48
C ALA A 601 18.06 17.67 7.09
N GLU A 602 18.22 17.59 8.41
CA GLU A 602 18.43 16.36 9.17
C GLU A 602 17.24 15.41 9.04
N SER A 603 16.01 15.93 8.99
CA SER A 603 14.79 15.14 8.94
C SER A 603 14.76 14.18 7.74
N TRP A 604 15.38 14.57 6.62
CA TRP A 604 15.51 13.79 5.41
C TRP A 604 16.54 12.64 5.49
N ASN A 605 17.26 12.54 6.61
CA ASN A 605 18.26 11.50 6.88
C ASN A 605 17.88 10.59 8.04
N ILE A 606 16.73 10.80 8.68
CA ILE A 606 16.25 10.01 9.81
C ILE A 606 15.32 8.91 9.31
N TYR A 607 15.74 7.64 9.41
CA TYR A 607 15.06 6.49 8.84
C TYR A 607 14.63 5.43 9.87
N ASP A 608 14.78 5.69 11.17
CA ASP A 608 14.53 4.75 12.26
C ASP A 608 13.59 5.27 13.35
N GLN A 609 12.94 6.42 13.10
CA GLN A 609 11.88 7.01 13.90
C GLN A 609 10.88 7.75 13.01
N TYR A 610 9.71 8.03 13.52
CA TYR A 610 8.62 8.66 12.77
C TYR A 610 7.68 9.43 13.69
N CYS A 611 6.79 10.25 13.10
CA CYS A 611 5.69 10.87 13.81
C CYS A 611 4.41 10.05 13.63
N PHE A 612 3.79 9.65 14.72
CA PHE A 612 2.44 9.06 14.72
C PHE A 612 1.42 10.19 14.84
N GLY A 613 0.84 10.58 13.72
CA GLY A 613 0.13 11.84 13.61
C GLY A 613 1.04 13.05 13.84
N PRO A 614 0.48 14.26 14.11
CA PRO A 614 1.28 15.50 14.25
C PRO A 614 1.95 15.66 15.62
N ASP A 615 1.57 14.88 16.65
CA ASP A 615 1.92 15.20 18.04
C ASP A 615 2.84 14.21 18.74
N LEU A 616 2.95 12.96 18.24
CA LEU A 616 3.77 11.93 18.85
C LEU A 616 4.97 11.57 17.97
N LEU A 617 6.16 11.70 18.52
CA LEU A 617 7.39 11.15 17.93
C LEU A 617 7.62 9.75 18.53
N VAL A 618 7.77 8.75 17.69
CA VAL A 618 7.92 7.34 18.07
C VAL A 618 9.23 6.79 17.54
N ALA A 619 10.04 6.22 18.41
CA ALA A 619 11.34 5.68 18.09
C ALA A 619 11.45 4.19 18.50
N PRO A 620 10.98 3.24 17.65
CA PRO A 620 10.93 1.83 18.01
C PRO A 620 12.33 1.22 18.16
N VAL A 621 12.45 0.23 19.04
CA VAL A 621 13.67 -0.57 19.19
C VAL A 621 13.60 -1.74 18.22
N MET A 622 14.49 -1.76 17.24
CA MET A 622 14.46 -2.72 16.12
C MET A 622 15.69 -3.66 16.08
N HIS A 623 16.40 -3.80 17.21
CA HIS A 623 17.56 -4.68 17.33
C HIS A 623 17.47 -5.51 18.61
N GLU A 624 17.80 -6.81 18.51
CA GLU A 624 17.80 -7.74 19.62
C GLU A 624 18.76 -7.26 20.73
N GLY A 625 18.36 -7.43 21.99
CA GLY A 625 19.17 -7.11 23.16
C GLY A 625 19.32 -5.62 23.47
N THR A 626 18.81 -4.74 22.63
CA THR A 626 18.95 -3.28 22.79
C THR A 626 18.03 -2.75 23.88
N ARG A 627 18.57 -1.91 24.79
CA ARG A 627 17.87 -1.29 25.92
C ARG A 627 18.03 0.24 25.99
N SER A 628 18.64 0.84 24.98
CA SER A 628 18.73 2.28 24.77
C SER A 628 18.91 2.56 23.29
N ARG A 629 18.61 3.77 22.86
CA ARG A 629 18.86 4.23 21.48
C ARG A 629 18.96 5.74 21.42
N ASP A 630 19.56 6.22 20.35
CA ASP A 630 19.55 7.64 20.03
C ASP A 630 18.21 8.02 19.38
N VAL A 631 17.69 9.19 19.78
CA VAL A 631 16.45 9.78 19.26
C VAL A 631 16.75 11.21 18.87
N TRP A 632 16.54 11.55 17.61
CA TRP A 632 16.64 12.92 17.13
C TRP A 632 15.36 13.68 17.45
N LEU A 633 15.47 14.79 18.18
CA LEU A 633 14.38 15.68 18.52
C LEU A 633 14.43 16.92 17.60
N PRO A 634 13.43 17.13 16.72
CA PRO A 634 13.38 18.27 15.82
C PRO A 634 13.49 19.63 16.51
N ALA A 635 14.22 20.55 15.91
CA ALA A 635 14.43 21.90 16.42
C ALA A 635 13.15 22.76 16.41
N GLY A 636 13.14 23.83 17.21
CA GLY A 636 12.01 24.77 17.27
C GLY A 636 10.84 24.30 18.12
N GLU A 637 10.93 23.13 18.72
CA GLU A 637 9.90 22.50 19.54
C GLU A 637 10.46 22.13 20.92
N THR A 638 9.58 21.98 21.91
CA THR A 638 9.86 21.26 23.14
C THR A 638 9.17 19.89 23.08
N TRP A 639 9.87 18.87 23.51
CA TRP A 639 9.40 17.49 23.51
C TRP A 639 9.27 16.99 24.95
N ILE A 640 8.18 16.32 25.26
CA ILE A 640 7.87 15.78 26.58
C ILE A 640 7.98 14.25 26.48
N ASP A 641 8.82 13.64 27.30
CA ASP A 641 8.87 12.18 27.38
C ASP A 641 7.51 11.64 27.83
N PHE A 642 6.99 10.65 27.10
CA PHE A 642 5.64 10.13 27.29
C PHE A 642 5.45 9.45 28.67
N TYR A 643 6.52 8.89 29.26
CA TYR A 643 6.46 8.12 30.49
C TYR A 643 6.96 8.89 31.70
N THR A 644 8.02 9.67 31.56
CA THR A 644 8.65 10.41 32.69
C THR A 644 8.11 11.81 32.85
N HIS A 645 7.47 12.36 31.80
CA HIS A 645 7.02 13.75 31.68
C HIS A 645 8.15 14.79 31.72
N GLU A 646 9.39 14.36 31.51
CA GLU A 646 10.54 15.25 31.39
C GLU A 646 10.50 16.05 30.09
N HIS A 647 10.92 17.31 30.14
CA HIS A 647 10.92 18.22 29.00
C HIS A 647 12.32 18.30 28.37
N TYR A 648 12.39 18.14 27.07
CA TYR A 648 13.63 18.24 26.29
C TYR A 648 13.50 19.31 25.21
N ALA A 649 14.50 20.18 25.10
CA ALA A 649 14.57 21.11 23.95
C ALA A 649 14.82 20.31 22.67
N GLY A 650 14.19 20.69 21.58
CA GLY A 650 14.50 20.17 20.25
C GLY A 650 15.85 20.64 19.72
N GLY A 651 16.26 20.16 18.53
CA GLY A 651 17.52 20.45 17.90
C GLY A 651 18.71 19.64 18.45
N GLN A 652 18.43 18.48 19.03
CA GLN A 652 19.46 17.59 19.60
C GLN A 652 19.15 16.13 19.35
N THR A 653 20.16 15.27 19.46
CA THR A 653 19.99 13.83 19.55
C THR A 653 20.15 13.42 21.00
N LEU A 654 19.14 12.79 21.55
CA LEU A 654 19.08 12.31 22.92
C LEU A 654 19.40 10.81 22.96
N HIS A 655 20.38 10.41 23.78
CA HIS A 655 20.56 8.99 24.11
C HIS A 655 19.53 8.60 25.16
N HIS A 656 18.52 7.83 24.77
CA HIS A 656 17.35 7.51 25.60
C HIS A 656 17.31 6.04 26.00
N CYS A 657 16.98 5.78 27.28
CA CYS A 657 16.73 4.42 27.78
C CYS A 657 15.48 3.82 27.14
N ALA A 658 15.55 2.55 26.78
CA ALA A 658 14.44 1.80 26.20
C ALA A 658 14.36 0.41 26.84
N PRO A 659 14.01 0.29 28.14
CA PRO A 659 13.85 -1.00 28.79
C PRO A 659 12.82 -1.85 28.05
N LEU A 660 12.79 -3.16 28.32
CA LEU A 660 11.99 -4.09 27.52
C LEU A 660 10.49 -3.75 27.54
N HIS A 661 10.00 -3.18 28.62
CA HIS A 661 8.58 -2.81 28.77
C HIS A 661 8.22 -1.44 28.20
N GLN A 662 9.15 -0.70 27.60
CA GLN A 662 8.89 0.64 27.06
C GLN A 662 9.45 0.82 25.65
N ILE A 663 8.74 1.59 24.82
CA ILE A 663 9.18 2.12 23.54
C ILE A 663 9.37 3.64 23.69
N PRO A 664 10.51 4.23 23.28
CA PRO A 664 10.68 5.68 23.33
C PRO A 664 9.62 6.42 22.53
N VAL A 665 8.88 7.29 23.23
CA VAL A 665 7.83 8.15 22.66
C VAL A 665 7.91 9.53 23.29
N PHE A 666 7.79 10.57 22.45
CA PHE A 666 7.81 11.95 22.89
C PHE A 666 6.57 12.69 22.39
N ILE A 667 5.99 13.51 23.25
CA ILE A 667 4.84 14.36 22.94
C ILE A 667 5.34 15.73 22.56
N ARG A 668 4.85 16.28 21.45
CA ARG A 668 5.11 17.64 21.03
C ARG A 668 4.37 18.61 21.96
N GLU A 669 5.08 19.47 22.69
CA GLU A 669 4.48 20.36 23.72
C GLU A 669 3.41 21.29 23.12
N LYS A 670 3.63 21.82 21.92
CA LYS A 670 2.68 22.66 21.17
C LYS A 670 1.94 21.90 20.09
N GLY A 671 1.76 20.58 20.28
CA GLY A 671 1.08 19.72 19.33
C GLY A 671 -0.39 20.10 19.13
N LYS A 672 -0.93 19.79 17.96
CA LYS A 672 -2.31 20.13 17.53
C LYS A 672 -3.38 19.52 18.45
N TYR A 673 -3.12 18.34 18.98
CA TYR A 673 -4.03 17.58 19.85
C TYR A 673 -3.42 17.35 21.24
N ARG A 674 -2.47 18.20 21.66
CA ARG A 674 -1.71 18.10 22.92
C ARG A 674 -2.62 17.88 24.15
N GLN A 675 -3.80 18.52 24.16
CA GLN A 675 -4.78 18.41 25.25
C GLN A 675 -5.36 17.01 25.48
N ILE A 676 -5.16 16.08 24.54
CA ILE A 676 -5.59 14.68 24.69
C ILE A 676 -4.65 13.91 25.65
N PHE A 677 -3.40 14.36 25.76
CA PHE A 677 -2.40 13.70 26.58
C PHE A 677 -2.31 14.37 27.95
N PRO A 678 -2.80 13.71 29.04
CA PRO A 678 -2.66 14.22 30.39
C PRO A 678 -1.19 14.11 30.83
N VAL A 679 -0.48 15.23 30.78
CA VAL A 679 0.92 15.36 31.24
C VAL A 679 1.00 16.57 32.18
#